data_50df31642ba515b66d925e975bc4c5ec
#
_entry.id   50df31642ba515b66d925e975bc4c5ec
#
_cell.length_a   1.000
_cell.length_b   1.000
_cell.length_c   1.000
_cell.angle_alpha   90.00
_cell.angle_beta   90.00
_cell.angle_gamma   90.00
#
_symmetry.space_group_name_H-M   'P 1'
#
loop_
_entity.id
_entity.type
_entity.pdbx_description
1 polymer ?
#
loop_
_entity_poly.entity_id
_entity_poly.type
_entity_poly.pdbx_seq_one_letter_code
_entity_poly.pdbx_strand_id
1 'polypeptide(L)'
;MNQPFIIYLKNKLTSRFEYSRNVKYVTLLNNGYRITFTNGRSYNYGADRVKYYPFLYSQNNVRIYVRGKLLSEYSTVDNYGAYLIFRHGNFSSSPFDKNNDIEICSIKQDVIKEKTVFDYFRQILQSIGETSFDIPTDENKNPNQISADILLKALDNIDLYESRSALSNYLAGKNPAVRTLYDTIIYPFGCNESQKKAVEASLRNSLSIIEGPPGTGKTQTILNIVANLIVQNKTVAIVSNNNSAVFNVRDKLEGLGYGIFVASLGNKENKETFFETLKEYPISDNFKISTKRLQDAEKNIIELNSILNLCFQNRNKLATLKTKLLDAEVEFGHLITEQPLNSKIKLDLDKKFYRKLDSNKALKLKYLLLKIEPDNKLSFITKLRLIFQYGLIDLNTLDEYSDELVTYVNHKFYELYIEDIKNDIQRIEEWLISHDEKENLNRFIEVSKDIFNVFLFRKYKQLAQISFGVNNYISQFDDFIKHYPVILSSTLSLHTSIPKGFLFDYLIIDESSQVDIIKSALCFSCSRNVVVVGDSMQLTHIVDEQSKATAEAFQKEYNISPAYDYVRHNILNSLKSLYAENIKSVLLKEHYRCHPIIIGFCNKKYYNNELVVMTGGDNHPFKIIETNIAGGRGNYNQRQIDETDFYIRENYFGKYDKVGIIAPYRNHANKLQQQMPEGAEADTIHKFQGREKDAIIFNTVKNNINQFIDNPNLINVAVSRAVKEFIVVMPESMELPHGTNIGDLIRYMYYTTNLNDTIVKGNISSVFDLLYKEYNRVFISFLSSNKNIGGSAAEIIMHKLLNEKILPNNPLYSSIDMVREYRLRDLVRNLQLFEDDVAQFIRRNSRIDFLLYNKIDKTPVLAIEVDGVSFHSNELQQERDRKKDYVLKTIGLPLLRLSTEGHNEEQRIIESLNEAMGLKN
;
A
#
# COMPACT_ATOMS: atom_id res chain seq x y z
N MET A 1 41.91 43.88 2.15
CA MET A 1 42.91 43.16 3.00
C MET A 1 42.20 42.55 4.16
N ASN A 2 42.56 41.33 4.51
CA ASN A 2 41.96 40.65 5.70
C ASN A 2 42.39 41.37 6.94
N GLN A 3 41.48 41.63 7.84
CA GLN A 3 41.80 42.17 9.17
C GLN A 3 42.58 41.07 9.94
N PRO A 4 43.79 41.34 10.45
CA PRO A 4 44.63 40.27 11.00
C PRO A 4 44.12 39.70 12.34
N PHE A 5 43.14 40.35 12.97
CA PHE A 5 42.58 39.94 14.25
C PHE A 5 41.28 40.68 14.55
N ILE A 6 40.48 40.10 15.46
CA ILE A 6 39.35 40.75 16.13
C ILE A 6 39.74 41.01 17.57
N ILE A 7 39.47 42.23 18.10
CA ILE A 7 39.76 42.59 19.47
C ILE A 7 38.58 43.27 20.13
N TYR A 8 38.30 42.88 21.37
CA TYR A 8 37.35 43.51 22.24
C TYR A 8 38.10 44.07 23.46
N LEU A 9 37.86 45.34 23.79
CA LEU A 9 38.41 46.03 24.96
C LEU A 9 37.31 46.20 26.00
N LYS A 10 37.68 45.94 27.25
CA LYS A 10 36.77 46.15 28.40
C LYS A 10 36.63 47.67 28.65
N ASN A 11 35.43 48.16 28.46
CA ASN A 11 35.11 49.57 28.72
C ASN A 11 35.20 49.82 30.26
N LYS A 12 35.91 50.90 30.63
CA LYS A 12 36.12 51.26 32.07
C LYS A 12 34.86 51.70 32.80
N LEU A 13 33.87 52.26 32.07
CA LEU A 13 32.64 52.79 32.66
C LEU A 13 31.55 51.73 32.79
N THR A 14 31.42 50.89 31.73
CA THR A 14 30.34 49.87 31.62
C THR A 14 30.76 48.48 32.05
N SER A 15 32.07 48.25 32.29
CA SER A 15 32.65 46.90 32.50
C SER A 15 32.35 45.88 31.40
N ARG A 16 31.81 46.29 30.27
CA ARG A 16 31.49 45.42 29.12
C ARG A 16 32.63 45.41 28.13
N PHE A 17 32.74 44.30 27.36
CA PHE A 17 33.70 44.19 26.28
C PHE A 17 33.09 44.79 25.01
N GLU A 18 33.80 45.76 24.42
CA GLU A 18 33.35 46.45 23.20
C GLU A 18 34.33 46.18 22.08
N TYR A 19 33.81 45.91 20.86
CA TYR A 19 34.63 45.71 19.65
C TYR A 19 35.38 46.98 19.24
N SER A 20 36.69 46.86 19.05
CA SER A 20 37.51 47.99 18.67
C SER A 20 38.01 47.87 17.25
N ARG A 21 37.51 48.73 16.35
CA ARG A 21 37.92 48.83 14.91
C ARG A 21 39.25 49.60 14.68
N ASN A 22 39.65 50.45 15.63
CA ASN A 22 40.74 51.40 15.48
C ASN A 22 42.09 50.85 15.96
N VAL A 23 42.28 49.54 15.99
CA VAL A 23 43.54 48.90 16.40
C VAL A 23 44.37 48.55 15.19
N LYS A 24 45.63 49.02 15.15
CA LYS A 24 46.59 48.76 14.06
C LYS A 24 47.44 47.53 14.31
N TYR A 25 47.98 47.41 15.55
CA TYR A 25 48.85 46.29 15.95
C TYR A 25 48.50 45.82 17.36
N VAL A 26 48.67 44.52 17.59
CA VAL A 26 48.60 43.89 18.93
C VAL A 26 49.88 43.11 19.14
N THR A 27 50.57 43.40 20.23
CA THR A 27 51.74 42.65 20.64
C THR A 27 51.46 41.97 22.00
N LEU A 28 51.68 40.66 22.08
CA LEU A 28 51.56 39.88 23.32
C LEU A 28 52.71 40.31 24.28
N LEU A 29 52.37 40.54 25.54
CA LEU A 29 53.29 40.76 26.60
C LEU A 29 53.18 39.64 27.63
N ASN A 30 54.14 39.45 28.55
CA ASN A 30 54.13 38.38 29.56
C ASN A 30 52.85 38.34 30.38
N ASN A 31 52.20 39.50 30.67
CA ASN A 31 50.97 39.57 31.48
C ASN A 31 49.90 40.43 30.82
N GLY A 32 49.78 40.43 29.51
CA GLY A 32 48.75 41.21 28.78
C GLY A 32 49.07 41.52 27.33
N TYR A 33 48.61 42.66 26.86
CA TYR A 33 48.69 43.06 25.45
C TYR A 33 49.12 44.51 25.31
N ARG A 34 50.04 44.81 24.40
CA ARG A 34 50.30 46.17 23.94
C ARG A 34 49.47 46.39 22.67
N ILE A 35 48.59 47.34 22.74
CA ILE A 35 47.67 47.67 21.65
C ILE A 35 48.07 49.04 21.07
N THR A 36 48.38 49.05 19.79
CA THR A 36 48.66 50.25 19.01
C THR A 36 47.45 50.61 18.16
N PHE A 37 46.92 51.79 18.36
CA PHE A 37 45.75 52.28 17.61
C PHE A 37 46.18 52.92 16.27
N THR A 38 45.22 53.10 15.36
CA THR A 38 45.42 53.69 14.04
C THR A 38 45.90 55.14 14.10
N ASN A 39 45.67 55.87 15.22
CA ASN A 39 46.18 57.18 15.49
C ASN A 39 47.63 57.22 15.98
N GLY A 40 48.33 56.10 15.97
CA GLY A 40 49.75 55.94 16.37
C GLY A 40 49.98 55.81 17.88
N ARG A 41 48.95 55.93 18.73
CA ARG A 41 49.07 55.76 20.21
C ARG A 41 49.09 54.31 20.61
N SER A 42 49.96 54.00 21.61
CA SER A 42 50.05 52.60 22.13
C SER A 42 49.78 52.57 23.64
N TYR A 43 49.00 51.53 24.04
CA TYR A 43 48.71 51.35 25.48
C TYR A 43 48.88 49.87 25.84
N ASN A 44 49.28 49.65 27.14
CA ASN A 44 49.35 48.30 27.67
C ASN A 44 48.06 48.00 28.47
N TYR A 45 47.49 46.83 28.21
CA TYR A 45 46.26 46.31 28.81
C TYR A 45 46.56 44.97 29.51
N GLY A 46 46.00 44.74 30.66
CA GLY A 46 46.04 43.45 31.34
C GLY A 46 45.23 42.40 30.55
N ALA A 47 45.55 41.13 30.70
CA ALA A 47 44.88 40.03 30.02
C ALA A 47 43.37 39.98 30.30
N ASP A 48 42.94 40.43 31.53
CA ASP A 48 41.54 40.49 31.93
C ASP A 48 40.70 41.59 31.23
N ARG A 49 41.39 42.50 30.53
CA ARG A 49 40.77 43.64 29.81
C ARG A 49 40.73 43.54 28.33
N VAL A 50 41.26 42.44 27.74
CA VAL A 50 41.39 42.23 26.31
C VAL A 50 40.89 40.84 25.94
N LYS A 51 40.02 40.76 24.95
CA LYS A 51 39.72 39.51 24.25
C LYS A 51 40.27 39.63 22.83
N TYR A 52 41.22 38.77 22.51
CA TYR A 52 41.94 38.77 21.24
C TYR A 52 41.68 37.49 20.46
N TYR A 53 41.32 37.63 19.21
CA TYR A 53 40.99 36.52 18.29
C TYR A 53 41.78 36.70 17.00
N PRO A 54 42.83 35.88 16.77
CA PRO A 54 43.63 35.97 15.56
C PRO A 54 42.83 35.47 14.35
N PHE A 55 43.17 35.97 13.17
CA PHE A 55 42.70 35.44 11.92
C PHE A 55 43.19 33.99 11.75
N LEU A 56 42.28 33.08 11.36
CA LEU A 56 42.60 31.67 11.14
C LEU A 56 42.66 31.38 9.64
N TYR A 57 41.54 31.57 8.93
CA TYR A 57 41.44 31.36 7.50
C TYR A 57 40.21 32.09 6.88
N SER A 58 40.20 32.23 5.55
CA SER A 58 39.06 32.73 4.78
C SER A 58 38.47 31.63 3.93
N GLN A 59 37.16 31.67 3.79
CA GLN A 59 36.42 30.90 2.79
C GLN A 59 35.75 31.85 1.81
N ASN A 60 36.00 31.64 0.51
CA ASN A 60 35.39 32.42 -0.56
C ASN A 60 34.26 31.62 -1.23
N ASN A 61 33.40 32.30 -1.95
CA ASN A 61 32.28 31.73 -2.69
C ASN A 61 31.38 30.87 -1.76
N VAL A 62 30.81 31.52 -0.77
CA VAL A 62 29.95 30.86 0.22
C VAL A 62 28.60 31.58 0.30
N ARG A 63 27.58 30.82 0.62
CA ARG A 63 26.29 31.31 1.13
C ARG A 63 26.30 31.28 2.64
N ILE A 64 25.82 32.36 3.23
CA ILE A 64 25.78 32.52 4.68
C ILE A 64 24.34 32.61 5.11
N TYR A 65 23.94 31.69 5.99
CA TYR A 65 22.62 31.67 6.58
C TYR A 65 22.74 31.99 8.06
N VAL A 66 21.90 32.90 8.55
CA VAL A 66 21.77 33.22 9.96
C VAL A 66 20.37 32.86 10.40
N ARG A 67 20.23 31.97 11.38
CA ARG A 67 18.95 31.43 11.83
C ARG A 67 18.10 30.90 10.66
N GLY A 68 18.75 30.16 9.77
CA GLY A 68 18.11 29.56 8.61
C GLY A 68 17.81 30.49 7.42
N LYS A 69 17.93 31.83 7.59
CA LYS A 69 17.71 32.81 6.50
C LYS A 69 19.00 33.16 5.77
N LEU A 70 18.93 33.24 4.45
CA LEU A 70 20.05 33.66 3.60
C LEU A 70 20.41 35.11 3.93
N LEU A 71 21.61 35.33 4.43
CA LEU A 71 22.13 36.67 4.72
C LEU A 71 22.81 37.27 3.47
N SER A 72 23.61 36.49 2.77
CA SER A 72 24.36 36.91 1.59
C SER A 72 24.78 35.73 0.71
N GLU A 73 24.91 36.03 -0.59
CA GLU A 73 25.46 35.10 -1.60
C GLU A 73 26.85 35.57 -2.02
N TYR A 74 27.69 34.62 -2.48
CA TYR A 74 29.03 34.86 -3.00
C TYR A 74 29.92 35.66 -2.07
N SER A 75 29.74 35.53 -0.80
CA SER A 75 30.51 36.27 0.20
C SER A 75 31.78 35.53 0.57
N THR A 76 32.74 36.31 1.08
CA THR A 76 33.90 35.76 1.79
C THR A 76 33.62 35.76 3.29
N VAL A 77 34.00 34.68 3.96
CA VAL A 77 33.91 34.56 5.43
C VAL A 77 35.31 34.42 5.97
N ASP A 78 35.68 35.39 6.83
CA ASP A 78 36.90 35.32 7.62
C ASP A 78 36.64 34.73 8.99
N ASN A 79 37.34 33.68 9.35
CA ASN A 79 37.19 32.92 10.61
C ASN A 79 38.26 33.36 11.62
N TYR A 80 37.79 33.74 12.82
CA TYR A 80 38.61 34.15 13.98
C TYR A 80 38.35 33.27 15.19
N GLY A 81 38.00 32.01 14.99
CA GLY A 81 37.66 31.08 16.08
C GLY A 81 36.22 31.27 16.58
N ALA A 82 36.00 32.06 17.61
CA ALA A 82 34.67 32.32 18.16
C ALA A 82 33.83 33.29 17.33
N TYR A 83 34.46 34.05 16.43
CA TYR A 83 33.82 35.10 15.63
C TYR A 83 34.06 34.91 14.13
N LEU A 84 33.10 35.39 13.32
CA LEU A 84 33.15 35.43 11.88
C LEU A 84 32.95 36.87 11.39
N ILE A 85 33.65 37.25 10.31
CA ILE A 85 33.39 38.51 9.59
C ILE A 85 32.98 38.13 8.17
N PHE A 86 31.84 38.64 7.73
CA PHE A 86 31.32 38.42 6.38
C PHE A 86 31.69 39.61 5.47
N ARG A 87 32.14 39.29 4.26
CA ARG A 87 32.47 40.29 3.25
C ARG A 87 31.72 40.04 1.96
N HIS A 88 31.16 41.13 1.41
CA HIS A 88 30.51 41.12 0.11
C HIS A 88 30.91 42.38 -0.66
N GLY A 89 31.70 42.23 -1.71
CA GLY A 89 32.34 43.36 -2.38
C GLY A 89 33.18 44.21 -1.41
N ASN A 90 32.88 45.48 -1.32
CA ASN A 90 33.54 46.42 -0.41
C ASN A 90 32.95 46.50 0.99
N PHE A 91 31.88 45.77 1.23
CA PHE A 91 31.20 45.73 2.52
C PHE A 91 31.82 44.68 3.44
N SER A 92 32.06 45.04 4.73
CA SER A 92 32.48 44.11 5.76
C SER A 92 31.54 44.21 6.96
N SER A 93 31.02 43.12 7.45
CA SER A 93 30.14 43.09 8.60
C SER A 93 30.92 43.42 9.91
N SER A 94 30.18 43.70 10.97
CA SER A 94 30.69 43.56 12.33
C SER A 94 30.95 42.08 12.66
N PRO A 95 31.83 41.77 13.65
CA PRO A 95 32.02 40.38 14.07
C PRO A 95 30.74 39.73 14.53
N PHE A 96 30.43 38.59 13.96
CA PHE A 96 29.30 37.73 14.35
C PHE A 96 29.79 36.61 15.25
N ASP A 97 29.13 36.38 16.39
CA ASP A 97 29.38 35.25 17.26
C ASP A 97 28.94 33.95 16.60
N LYS A 98 29.82 32.95 16.56
CA LYS A 98 29.55 31.62 15.97
C LYS A 98 28.40 30.87 16.64
N ASN A 99 28.10 31.20 17.91
CA ASN A 99 26.98 30.61 18.64
C ASN A 99 25.57 31.06 18.17
N ASN A 100 25.50 31.99 17.20
CA ASN A 100 24.24 32.57 16.71
C ASN A 100 23.62 31.83 15.53
N ASP A 101 23.59 30.49 15.52
CA ASP A 101 22.94 29.69 14.47
C ASP A 101 23.37 30.10 13.04
N ILE A 102 24.68 30.15 12.77
CA ILE A 102 25.28 30.51 11.49
C ILE A 102 25.66 29.25 10.73
N GLU A 103 25.07 29.05 9.56
CA GLU A 103 25.47 28.03 8.59
C GLU A 103 26.25 28.64 7.43
N ILE A 104 27.39 28.08 7.08
CA ILE A 104 28.23 28.48 5.98
C ILE A 104 28.29 27.36 4.97
N CYS A 105 27.77 27.59 3.79
CA CYS A 105 27.73 26.60 2.70
C CYS A 105 28.63 27.04 1.57
N SER A 106 29.59 26.22 1.18
CA SER A 106 30.41 26.45 -0.01
C SER A 106 29.54 26.47 -1.26
N ILE A 107 29.60 27.52 -2.06
CA ILE A 107 29.07 27.51 -3.40
C ILE A 107 30.10 26.82 -4.27
N LYS A 108 29.99 25.51 -4.44
CA LYS A 108 30.61 24.84 -5.56
C LYS A 108 29.80 25.22 -6.81
N GLN A 109 30.45 25.60 -7.87
CA GLN A 109 29.77 25.81 -9.16
C GLN A 109 28.90 24.61 -9.42
N ASP A 110 27.58 24.87 -9.56
CA ASP A 110 26.55 23.89 -9.96
C ASP A 110 26.33 22.70 -9.01
N VAL A 111 25.89 22.94 -7.78
CA VAL A 111 25.62 21.87 -6.78
C VAL A 111 24.46 20.94 -7.17
N ILE A 112 23.45 21.44 -7.88
CA ILE A 112 22.34 20.67 -8.44
C ILE A 112 22.57 20.32 -9.91
N LYS A 113 23.66 20.79 -10.50
CA LYS A 113 24.09 20.47 -11.85
C LYS A 113 25.02 19.23 -11.88
N GLU A 114 24.59 18.10 -11.45
CA GLU A 114 24.70 17.02 -12.39
C GLU A 114 23.60 17.25 -13.42
N LYS A 115 23.94 18.09 -14.35
CA LYS A 115 23.11 18.73 -15.36
C LYS A 115 22.16 17.78 -16.06
N THR A 116 22.60 16.53 -16.21
CA THR A 116 21.95 15.48 -16.96
C THR A 116 20.67 14.94 -16.33
N VAL A 117 20.63 14.67 -15.00
CA VAL A 117 19.43 14.11 -14.35
C VAL A 117 18.32 15.15 -14.26
N PHE A 118 18.68 16.41 -13.96
CA PHE A 118 17.70 17.50 -13.87
C PHE A 118 17.13 17.88 -15.25
N ASP A 119 18.00 17.93 -16.28
CA ASP A 119 17.59 18.18 -17.65
C ASP A 119 16.74 17.02 -18.20
N TYR A 120 17.08 15.77 -17.85
CA TYR A 120 16.27 14.59 -18.14
C TYR A 120 14.85 14.70 -17.54
N PHE A 121 14.70 15.09 -16.27
CA PHE A 121 13.40 15.32 -15.65
C PHE A 121 12.60 16.40 -16.38
N ARG A 122 13.26 17.48 -16.76
CA ARG A 122 12.65 18.58 -17.50
C ARG A 122 12.15 18.13 -18.87
N GLN A 123 12.95 17.38 -19.61
CA GLN A 123 12.58 16.89 -20.95
C GLN A 123 11.39 15.91 -20.89
N ILE A 124 11.35 15.04 -19.90
CA ILE A 124 10.18 14.17 -19.68
C ILE A 124 8.91 15.00 -19.48
N LEU A 125 8.95 15.99 -18.59
CA LEU A 125 7.78 16.82 -18.30
C LEU A 125 7.35 17.65 -19.52
N GLN A 126 8.29 18.19 -20.30
CA GLN A 126 8.01 18.90 -21.54
C GLN A 126 7.31 17.99 -22.55
N SER A 127 7.80 16.77 -22.73
CA SER A 127 7.18 15.81 -23.65
C SER A 127 5.76 15.41 -23.26
N ILE A 128 5.48 15.28 -21.96
CA ILE A 128 4.12 15.00 -21.45
C ILE A 128 3.20 16.20 -21.71
N GLY A 129 3.72 17.43 -21.62
CA GLY A 129 2.99 18.67 -21.89
C GLY A 129 2.67 18.89 -23.38
N GLU A 130 3.55 18.47 -24.30
CA GLU A 130 3.49 18.74 -25.75
C GLU A 130 2.69 17.70 -26.56
N THR A 131 2.18 16.62 -25.96
CA THR A 131 1.57 15.48 -26.67
C THR A 131 0.19 15.74 -27.32
N SER A 132 -0.23 16.99 -27.53
CA SER A 132 -1.42 17.33 -28.33
C SER A 132 -1.06 18.14 -29.56
N PHE A 133 -1.41 17.59 -30.75
CA PHE A 133 -1.22 18.24 -32.08
C PHE A 133 -2.14 19.45 -32.32
N ASP A 134 -3.08 19.71 -31.40
CA ASP A 134 -3.94 20.88 -31.44
C ASP A 134 -3.49 21.91 -30.40
N ILE A 135 -3.50 23.21 -30.76
CA ILE A 135 -3.17 24.31 -29.84
C ILE A 135 -4.16 24.23 -28.66
N PRO A 136 -3.74 23.78 -27.46
CA PRO A 136 -4.67 23.60 -26.38
C PRO A 136 -5.02 24.92 -25.74
N THR A 137 -6.27 25.27 -25.77
CA THR A 137 -6.82 26.18 -24.75
C THR A 137 -6.83 25.42 -23.42
N ASP A 138 -6.63 26.15 -22.31
CA ASP A 138 -6.56 25.51 -20.97
C ASP A 138 -7.77 24.60 -20.63
N GLU A 139 -8.88 24.76 -21.35
CA GLU A 139 -10.10 23.91 -21.21
C GLU A 139 -9.99 22.51 -21.81
N ASN A 140 -8.99 22.22 -22.65
CA ASN A 140 -8.84 20.94 -23.37
C ASN A 140 -7.67 20.07 -22.90
N LYS A 141 -6.88 20.52 -21.89
CA LYS A 141 -5.76 19.73 -21.36
C LYS A 141 -6.24 18.55 -20.52
N ASN A 142 -5.64 17.40 -20.75
CA ASN A 142 -5.89 16.25 -19.87
C ASN A 142 -5.19 16.44 -18.48
N PRO A 143 -5.63 15.73 -17.42
CA PRO A 143 -5.08 15.88 -16.07
C PRO A 143 -3.56 15.67 -15.98
N ASN A 144 -2.98 14.81 -16.82
CA ASN A 144 -1.54 14.53 -16.84
C ASN A 144 -0.76 15.75 -17.40
N GLN A 145 -1.27 16.40 -18.43
CA GLN A 145 -0.66 17.61 -19.00
C GLN A 145 -0.69 18.77 -18.01
N ILE A 146 -1.81 18.99 -17.32
CA ILE A 146 -1.91 20.02 -16.27
C ILE A 146 -0.89 19.73 -15.16
N SER A 147 -0.77 18.49 -14.75
CA SER A 147 0.21 18.07 -13.71
C SER A 147 1.64 18.30 -14.18
N ALA A 148 1.98 17.98 -15.44
CA ALA A 148 3.30 18.18 -16.00
C ALA A 148 3.67 19.67 -16.07
N ASP A 149 2.76 20.55 -16.48
CA ASP A 149 2.98 22.01 -16.50
C ASP A 149 3.24 22.58 -15.11
N ILE A 150 2.50 22.12 -14.11
CA ILE A 150 2.70 22.54 -12.71
C ILE A 150 4.10 22.10 -12.22
N LEU A 151 4.46 20.84 -12.50
CA LEU A 151 5.75 20.29 -12.12
C LEU A 151 6.92 21.00 -12.83
N LEU A 152 6.76 21.33 -14.11
CA LEU A 152 7.78 22.05 -14.88
C LEU A 152 8.02 23.45 -14.30
N LYS A 153 6.95 24.22 -14.05
CA LYS A 153 7.04 25.51 -13.37
C LYS A 153 7.68 25.42 -11.98
N ALA A 154 7.40 24.33 -11.26
CA ALA A 154 7.99 24.11 -9.95
C ALA A 154 9.49 23.78 -10.04
N LEU A 155 9.92 22.96 -11.03
CA LEU A 155 11.34 22.70 -11.30
C LEU A 155 12.11 24.00 -11.65
N ASP A 156 11.51 24.89 -12.43
CA ASP A 156 12.12 26.18 -12.78
C ASP A 156 12.34 27.10 -11.58
N ASN A 157 11.57 26.92 -10.53
CA ASN A 157 11.66 27.71 -9.30
C ASN A 157 12.61 27.12 -8.24
N ILE A 158 13.18 25.93 -8.46
CA ILE A 158 14.16 25.33 -7.53
C ILE A 158 15.41 26.20 -7.45
N ASP A 159 15.91 26.40 -6.23
CA ASP A 159 17.21 27.02 -6.03
C ASP A 159 18.33 26.02 -6.31
N LEU A 160 18.96 26.17 -7.47
CA LEU A 160 20.03 25.28 -7.97
C LEU A 160 21.31 25.32 -7.15
N TYR A 161 21.48 26.33 -6.28
CA TYR A 161 22.65 26.49 -5.43
C TYR A 161 22.41 26.06 -3.96
N GLU A 162 21.22 25.53 -3.63
CA GLU A 162 20.92 25.12 -2.25
C GLU A 162 21.54 23.76 -1.90
N SER A 163 22.75 23.78 -1.39
CA SER A 163 23.53 22.59 -1.03
C SER A 163 23.04 21.85 0.22
N ARG A 164 22.15 22.49 1.00
CA ARG A 164 21.61 21.92 2.26
C ARG A 164 20.38 21.05 2.01
N SER A 165 19.81 21.12 0.82
CA SER A 165 18.62 20.37 0.50
C SER A 165 18.91 18.88 0.33
N ALA A 166 17.94 18.05 0.65
CA ALA A 166 18.00 16.61 0.39
C ALA A 166 18.13 16.33 -1.12
N LEU A 167 17.56 17.20 -1.99
CA LEU A 167 17.70 17.09 -3.43
C LEU A 167 19.16 17.14 -3.87
N SER A 168 19.93 18.07 -3.34
CA SER A 168 21.35 18.21 -3.67
C SER A 168 22.14 16.92 -3.34
N ASN A 169 21.85 16.30 -2.18
CA ASN A 169 22.50 15.05 -1.78
C ASN A 169 22.04 13.88 -2.65
N TYR A 170 20.74 13.82 -3.01
CA TYR A 170 20.18 12.77 -3.87
C TYR A 170 20.77 12.81 -5.27
N LEU A 171 20.78 13.95 -5.93
CA LEU A 171 21.33 14.07 -7.30
C LEU A 171 22.84 13.86 -7.37
N ALA A 172 23.58 14.19 -6.30
CA ALA A 172 25.01 13.92 -6.19
C ALA A 172 25.34 12.48 -5.76
N GLY A 173 24.37 11.63 -5.49
CA GLY A 173 24.59 10.27 -4.97
C GLY A 173 25.36 10.24 -3.66
N LYS A 174 25.21 11.27 -2.83
CA LYS A 174 26.00 11.46 -1.61
C LYS A 174 25.43 10.62 -0.47
N ASN A 175 26.29 9.77 0.13
CA ASN A 175 25.86 8.90 1.23
C ASN A 175 25.15 9.65 2.34
N PRO A 176 24.06 9.10 2.92
CA PRO A 176 23.33 9.69 4.03
C PRO A 176 24.24 9.93 5.25
N ALA A 177 24.13 11.12 5.85
CA ALA A 177 24.85 11.43 7.06
C ALA A 177 24.21 10.75 8.28
N VAL A 178 25.06 10.23 9.18
CA VAL A 178 24.64 9.61 10.45
C VAL A 178 24.89 10.59 11.59
N ARG A 179 23.93 10.72 12.50
CA ARG A 179 23.96 11.64 13.65
C ARG A 179 23.92 10.89 14.96
N THR A 180 24.33 11.56 16.04
CA THR A 180 24.12 11.09 17.40
C THR A 180 22.64 11.19 17.75
N LEU A 181 22.08 10.15 18.37
CA LEU A 181 20.72 10.20 18.90
C LEU A 181 20.66 11.07 20.16
N TYR A 182 19.50 11.66 20.39
CA TYR A 182 19.16 12.24 21.69
C TYR A 182 19.00 11.12 22.73
N ASP A 183 19.31 11.39 23.97
CA ASP A 183 19.32 10.39 25.03
C ASP A 183 17.95 9.78 25.32
N THR A 184 16.88 10.54 25.08
CA THR A 184 15.51 10.09 25.35
C THR A 184 14.65 10.13 24.07
N ILE A 185 14.14 8.97 23.64
CA ILE A 185 13.15 8.82 22.55
C ILE A 185 11.82 8.44 23.17
N ILE A 186 10.76 9.12 22.78
CA ILE A 186 9.39 8.91 23.28
C ILE A 186 8.50 8.20 22.28
N TYR A 187 7.51 7.45 22.78
CA TYR A 187 6.55 6.69 21.96
C TYR A 187 5.10 6.92 22.44
N PRO A 188 4.58 8.16 22.38
CA PRO A 188 3.26 8.50 22.90
C PRO A 188 2.11 7.78 22.19
N PHE A 189 2.35 7.21 21.03
CA PHE A 189 1.34 6.49 20.23
C PHE A 189 1.50 4.97 20.30
N GLY A 190 2.35 4.47 21.23
CA GLY A 190 2.69 3.05 21.31
C GLY A 190 3.68 2.61 20.24
N CYS A 191 4.29 1.45 20.44
CA CYS A 191 5.26 0.90 19.50
C CYS A 191 5.41 -0.62 19.68
N ASN A 192 6.05 -1.24 18.69
CA ASN A 192 6.60 -2.58 18.75
C ASN A 192 8.12 -2.54 18.45
N GLU A 193 8.76 -3.68 18.35
CA GLU A 193 10.21 -3.77 18.19
C GLU A 193 10.69 -3.15 16.86
N SER A 194 10.07 -3.48 15.73
CA SER A 194 10.48 -2.97 14.41
C SER A 194 10.16 -1.47 14.26
N GLN A 195 9.03 -1.01 14.81
CA GLN A 195 8.66 0.40 14.82
C GLN A 195 9.66 1.24 15.63
N LYS A 196 10.14 0.74 16.79
CA LYS A 196 11.21 1.41 17.54
C LYS A 196 12.46 1.56 16.71
N LYS A 197 12.93 0.48 16.08
CA LYS A 197 14.10 0.51 15.19
C LYS A 197 13.93 1.51 14.05
N ALA A 198 12.71 1.60 13.48
CA ALA A 198 12.39 2.54 12.40
C ALA A 198 12.43 4.00 12.88
N VAL A 199 11.85 4.31 14.04
CA VAL A 199 11.90 5.66 14.63
C VAL A 199 13.35 6.05 14.92
N GLU A 200 14.14 5.21 15.58
CA GLU A 200 15.54 5.45 15.86
C GLU A 200 16.38 5.66 14.60
N ALA A 201 16.17 4.83 13.57
CA ALA A 201 16.83 4.98 12.28
C ALA A 201 16.52 6.31 11.60
N SER A 202 15.25 6.74 11.64
CA SER A 202 14.79 7.99 11.03
C SER A 202 15.36 9.23 11.73
N LEU A 203 15.52 9.19 13.05
CA LEU A 203 16.11 10.29 13.81
C LEU A 203 17.63 10.35 13.66
N ARG A 204 18.27 9.20 13.46
CA ARG A 204 19.75 9.10 13.35
C ARG A 204 20.26 9.45 11.96
N ASN A 205 19.54 9.13 10.90
CA ASN A 205 20.03 9.27 9.54
C ASN A 205 19.41 10.47 8.83
N SER A 206 20.18 11.16 7.98
CA SER A 206 19.64 12.25 7.16
C SER A 206 18.70 11.77 6.07
N LEU A 207 18.82 10.49 5.68
CA LEU A 207 17.93 9.81 4.74
C LEU A 207 17.73 8.38 5.23
N SER A 208 16.48 7.94 5.34
CA SER A 208 16.14 6.59 5.78
C SER A 208 14.91 6.07 5.05
N ILE A 209 14.82 4.75 4.95
CA ILE A 209 13.69 4.02 4.38
C ILE A 209 12.99 3.22 5.47
N ILE A 210 11.68 3.30 5.50
CA ILE A 210 10.80 2.43 6.30
C ILE A 210 9.96 1.61 5.34
N GLU A 211 10.26 0.33 5.25
CA GLU A 211 9.42 -0.61 4.54
C GLU A 211 8.33 -1.12 5.45
N GLY A 212 7.11 -0.76 5.13
CA GLY A 212 5.94 -1.11 5.93
C GLY A 212 4.91 -1.88 5.14
N PRO A 213 4.96 -3.22 5.15
CA PRO A 213 3.89 -4.06 4.62
C PRO A 213 2.52 -3.66 5.17
N PRO A 214 1.42 -4.07 4.51
CA PRO A 214 0.07 -3.83 5.03
C PRO A 214 -0.08 -4.30 6.48
N GLY A 215 -0.77 -3.55 7.32
CA GLY A 215 -1.07 -3.95 8.70
C GLY A 215 0.09 -3.89 9.69
N THR A 216 1.25 -3.33 9.34
CA THR A 216 2.43 -3.24 10.22
C THR A 216 2.56 -1.92 10.99
N GLY A 217 1.59 -1.00 10.84
CA GLY A 217 1.54 0.24 11.61
C GLY A 217 2.42 1.38 11.10
N LYS A 218 2.57 1.56 9.76
CA LYS A 218 3.26 2.71 9.12
C LYS A 218 2.85 4.04 9.73
N THR A 219 1.56 4.34 9.78
CA THR A 219 1.05 5.61 10.33
C THR A 219 1.46 5.81 11.79
N GLN A 220 1.37 4.78 12.63
CA GLN A 220 1.79 4.85 14.04
C GLN A 220 3.29 5.17 14.17
N THR A 221 4.12 4.58 13.29
CA THR A 221 5.55 4.88 13.23
C THR A 221 5.80 6.33 12.84
N ILE A 222 5.08 6.85 11.82
CA ILE A 222 5.15 8.27 11.41
C ILE A 222 4.79 9.18 12.57
N LEU A 223 3.70 8.90 13.30
CA LEU A 223 3.28 9.70 14.44
C LEU A 223 4.36 9.77 15.52
N ASN A 224 5.03 8.66 15.85
CA ASN A 224 6.12 8.64 16.83
C ASN A 224 7.36 9.41 16.34
N ILE A 225 7.69 9.34 15.04
CA ILE A 225 8.76 10.17 14.45
C ILE A 225 8.41 11.64 14.62
N VAL A 226 7.19 12.05 14.27
CA VAL A 226 6.71 13.43 14.40
C VAL A 226 6.79 13.90 15.86
N ALA A 227 6.31 13.12 16.82
CA ALA A 227 6.37 13.48 18.24
C ALA A 227 7.81 13.78 18.70
N ASN A 228 8.75 12.93 18.34
CA ASN A 228 10.16 13.13 18.68
C ASN A 228 10.77 14.37 17.98
N LEU A 229 10.42 14.61 16.72
CA LEU A 229 10.88 15.80 16.00
C LEU A 229 10.32 17.09 16.59
N ILE A 230 9.05 17.09 17.00
CA ILE A 230 8.42 18.23 17.64
C ILE A 230 9.09 18.54 19.00
N VAL A 231 9.38 17.54 19.81
CA VAL A 231 10.13 17.70 21.08
C VAL A 231 11.52 18.29 20.82
N GLN A 232 12.13 18.02 19.68
CA GLN A 232 13.40 18.59 19.26
C GLN A 232 13.25 19.95 18.58
N ASN A 233 12.08 20.59 18.60
CA ASN A 233 11.76 21.83 17.90
C ASN A 233 12.05 21.81 16.39
N LYS A 234 11.85 20.65 15.74
CA LYS A 234 12.05 20.46 14.30
C LYS A 234 10.75 20.72 13.54
N THR A 235 10.90 21.22 12.32
CA THR A 235 9.82 21.41 11.37
C THR A 235 9.70 20.17 10.48
N VAL A 236 8.48 19.75 10.20
CA VAL A 236 8.20 18.50 9.49
C VAL A 236 7.18 18.74 8.38
N ALA A 237 7.50 18.31 7.16
CA ALA A 237 6.50 18.15 6.11
C ALA A 237 6.13 16.65 5.97
N ILE A 238 4.85 16.33 5.88
CA ILE A 238 4.37 14.99 5.57
C ILE A 238 3.62 15.07 4.25
N VAL A 239 4.05 14.29 3.29
CA VAL A 239 3.45 14.27 1.94
C VAL A 239 3.10 12.87 1.49
N SER A 240 2.06 12.77 0.67
CA SER A 240 1.70 11.56 -0.06
C SER A 240 1.14 11.93 -1.44
N ASN A 241 1.18 11.00 -2.37
CA ASN A 241 0.49 11.15 -3.65
C ASN A 241 -1.03 11.01 -3.49
N ASN A 242 -1.48 10.33 -2.44
CA ASN A 242 -2.88 10.11 -2.11
C ASN A 242 -3.31 10.96 -0.89
N ASN A 243 -4.32 11.81 -1.09
CA ASN A 243 -4.86 12.66 -0.02
C ASN A 243 -5.38 11.84 1.17
N SER A 244 -5.92 10.65 0.95
CA SER A 244 -6.44 9.79 2.03
C SER A 244 -5.35 9.37 3.03
N ALA A 245 -4.11 9.16 2.59
CA ALA A 245 -3.00 8.82 3.49
C ALA A 245 -2.65 10.01 4.41
N VAL A 246 -2.63 11.21 3.84
CA VAL A 246 -2.38 12.45 4.60
C VAL A 246 -3.51 12.73 5.60
N PHE A 247 -4.77 12.53 5.19
CA PHE A 247 -5.93 12.68 6.08
C PHE A 247 -5.90 11.67 7.24
N ASN A 248 -5.49 10.44 7.02
CA ASN A 248 -5.34 9.45 8.08
C ASN A 248 -4.38 9.89 9.19
N VAL A 249 -3.28 10.57 8.83
CA VAL A 249 -2.34 11.13 9.81
C VAL A 249 -2.99 12.28 10.58
N ARG A 250 -3.66 13.20 9.88
CA ARG A 250 -4.39 14.32 10.48
C ARG A 250 -5.44 13.83 11.45
N ASP A 251 -6.36 12.98 10.98
CA ASP A 251 -7.52 12.52 11.75
C ASP A 251 -7.09 11.78 13.03
N LYS A 252 -5.99 11.02 12.97
CA LYS A 252 -5.41 10.37 14.15
C LYS A 252 -4.83 11.38 15.14
N LEU A 253 -4.12 12.41 14.68
CA LEU A 253 -3.59 13.45 15.56
C LEU A 253 -4.71 14.29 16.18
N GLU A 254 -5.69 14.70 15.40
CA GLU A 254 -6.86 15.46 15.87
C GLU A 254 -7.70 14.64 16.86
N GLY A 255 -7.98 13.38 16.55
CA GLY A 255 -8.74 12.47 17.42
C GLY A 255 -8.05 12.20 18.77
N LEU A 256 -6.72 12.37 18.85
CA LEU A 256 -5.93 12.26 20.07
C LEU A 256 -5.71 13.62 20.76
N GLY A 257 -6.26 14.72 20.23
CA GLY A 257 -6.13 16.08 20.79
C GLY A 257 -4.83 16.80 20.40
N TYR A 258 -4.10 16.30 19.42
CA TYR A 258 -2.81 16.86 18.96
C TYR A 258 -2.91 17.66 17.65
N GLY A 259 -4.09 18.07 17.23
CA GLY A 259 -4.30 18.92 16.03
C GLY A 259 -3.66 20.31 16.13
N ILE A 260 -3.33 20.80 17.31
CA ILE A 260 -2.88 22.17 17.57
C ILE A 260 -1.58 22.56 16.84
N PHE A 261 -0.74 21.59 16.49
CA PHE A 261 0.55 21.85 15.84
C PHE A 261 0.58 21.43 14.37
N VAL A 262 -0.57 21.08 13.77
CA VAL A 262 -0.68 20.53 12.42
C VAL A 262 -1.44 21.48 11.52
N ALA A 263 -0.89 21.78 10.34
CA ALA A 263 -1.59 22.51 9.28
C ALA A 263 -1.73 21.66 8.01
N SER A 264 -2.96 21.55 7.49
CA SER A 264 -3.25 20.87 6.23
C SER A 264 -3.25 21.86 5.07
N LEU A 265 -2.13 21.91 4.31
CA LEU A 265 -1.90 22.88 3.23
C LEU A 265 -1.84 22.22 1.85
N GLY A 266 -2.65 21.20 1.60
CA GLY A 266 -2.68 20.46 0.33
C GLY A 266 -3.10 21.30 -0.87
N ASN A 267 -4.22 20.95 -1.49
CA ASN A 267 -4.82 21.75 -2.57
C ASN A 267 -5.49 23.02 -2.02
N LYS A 268 -6.06 23.86 -2.93
CA LYS A 268 -6.73 25.12 -2.57
C LYS A 268 -7.87 24.90 -1.56
N GLU A 269 -8.71 23.91 -1.80
CA GLU A 269 -9.85 23.55 -0.97
C GLU A 269 -9.41 23.15 0.46
N ASN A 270 -8.38 22.31 0.58
CA ASN A 270 -7.83 21.93 1.88
C ASN A 270 -7.27 23.10 2.66
N LYS A 271 -6.62 24.07 1.96
CA LYS A 271 -6.13 25.30 2.60
C LYS A 271 -7.27 26.16 3.11
N GLU A 272 -8.28 26.40 2.27
CA GLU A 272 -9.47 27.19 2.64
C GLU A 272 -10.17 26.55 3.85
N THR A 273 -10.44 25.24 3.79
CA THR A 273 -11.04 24.49 4.91
C THR A 273 -10.19 24.58 6.18
N PHE A 274 -8.87 24.45 6.09
CA PHE A 274 -7.99 24.56 7.25
C PHE A 274 -8.12 25.94 7.92
N PHE A 275 -8.05 27.03 7.15
CA PHE A 275 -8.13 28.38 7.71
C PHE A 275 -9.54 28.78 8.17
N GLU A 276 -10.60 28.25 7.58
CA GLU A 276 -11.98 28.44 8.00
C GLU A 276 -12.32 27.69 9.29
N THR A 277 -11.75 26.48 9.43
CA THR A 277 -11.97 25.62 10.62
C THR A 277 -10.96 25.89 11.74
N LEU A 278 -10.07 26.84 11.54
CA LEU A 278 -9.04 27.21 12.50
C LEU A 278 -9.69 27.69 13.80
N LYS A 279 -9.93 26.72 14.69
CA LYS A 279 -10.39 27.02 16.04
C LYS A 279 -9.22 27.51 16.85
N GLU A 280 -9.41 28.55 17.64
CA GLU A 280 -8.52 28.78 18.79
C GLU A 280 -8.57 27.53 19.65
N TYR A 281 -7.56 26.69 19.51
CA TYR A 281 -7.36 25.58 20.44
C TYR A 281 -6.76 26.17 21.70
N PRO A 282 -7.55 26.43 22.77
CA PRO A 282 -6.96 26.78 24.05
C PRO A 282 -6.07 25.61 24.45
N ILE A 283 -4.86 25.93 24.90
CA ILE A 283 -3.95 24.89 25.44
C ILE A 283 -4.75 24.20 26.55
N SER A 284 -5.05 22.93 26.31
CA SER A 284 -5.80 22.14 27.27
C SER A 284 -5.01 22.09 28.58
N ASP A 285 -5.66 22.38 29.70
CA ASP A 285 -5.05 22.18 31.02
C ASP A 285 -4.60 20.72 31.24
N ASN A 286 -5.10 19.78 30.42
CA ASN A 286 -4.68 18.39 30.39
C ASN A 286 -3.20 18.21 30.00
N PHE A 287 -2.57 19.22 29.37
CA PHE A 287 -1.13 19.18 29.06
C PHE A 287 -0.26 19.68 30.24
N LYS A 288 -0.88 20.18 31.29
CA LYS A 288 -0.17 20.71 32.46
C LYS A 288 0.14 19.59 33.44
N ILE A 289 1.42 19.30 33.61
CA ILE A 289 1.92 18.25 34.48
C ILE A 289 2.86 18.87 35.53
N SER A 290 2.86 18.33 36.77
CA SER A 290 3.75 18.80 37.81
C SER A 290 5.22 18.46 37.51
N THR A 291 6.15 19.29 37.96
CA THR A 291 7.60 19.08 37.77
C THR A 291 8.06 17.72 38.32
N LYS A 292 7.48 17.30 39.46
CA LYS A 292 7.79 15.99 40.04
C LYS A 292 7.38 14.83 39.10
N ARG A 293 6.17 14.89 38.56
CA ARG A 293 5.67 13.86 37.60
C ARG A 293 6.53 13.79 36.35
N LEU A 294 7.03 14.93 35.85
CA LEU A 294 7.95 14.96 34.72
C LEU A 294 9.29 14.29 35.02
N GLN A 295 9.91 14.60 36.20
CA GLN A 295 11.15 13.98 36.64
C GLN A 295 11.01 12.46 36.82
N ASP A 296 9.86 12.01 37.37
CA ASP A 296 9.55 10.59 37.51
C ASP A 296 9.36 9.95 36.11
N ALA A 297 8.74 10.66 35.17
CA ALA A 297 8.56 10.21 33.80
C ALA A 297 9.90 10.03 33.08
N GLU A 298 10.81 11.02 33.16
CA GLU A 298 12.14 10.95 32.52
C GLU A 298 13.01 9.82 33.09
N LYS A 299 12.85 9.47 34.36
CA LYS A 299 13.54 8.32 34.97
C LYS A 299 12.93 7.00 34.57
N ASN A 300 11.58 6.89 34.61
CA ASN A 300 10.86 5.65 34.36
C ASN A 300 10.95 5.19 32.89
N ILE A 301 11.07 6.14 31.94
CA ILE A 301 11.07 5.82 30.50
C ILE A 301 12.28 4.93 30.14
N ILE A 302 13.44 5.13 30.76
CA ILE A 302 14.66 4.35 30.50
C ILE A 302 14.49 2.92 31.02
N GLU A 303 13.98 2.77 32.24
CA GLU A 303 13.73 1.45 32.84
C GLU A 303 12.68 0.66 32.07
N LEU A 304 11.52 1.27 31.80
CA LEU A 304 10.44 0.67 31.03
C LEU A 304 10.91 0.27 29.62
N ASN A 305 11.73 1.11 28.98
CA ASN A 305 12.30 0.82 27.67
C ASN A 305 13.14 -0.46 27.67
N SER A 306 13.92 -0.71 28.72
CA SER A 306 14.75 -1.91 28.85
C SER A 306 13.90 -3.17 29.03
N ILE A 307 12.87 -3.11 29.89
CA ILE A 307 11.94 -4.23 30.13
C ILE A 307 11.17 -4.54 28.85
N LEU A 308 10.62 -3.52 28.17
CA LEU A 308 9.82 -3.69 26.97
C LEU A 308 10.61 -4.25 25.79
N ASN A 309 11.92 -3.97 25.68
CA ASN A 309 12.73 -4.59 24.65
C ASN A 309 12.73 -6.12 24.76
N LEU A 310 12.83 -6.65 25.97
CA LEU A 310 12.75 -8.10 26.23
C LEU A 310 11.33 -8.62 25.97
N CYS A 311 10.31 -7.88 26.39
CA CYS A 311 8.91 -8.26 26.13
C CYS A 311 8.61 -8.35 24.63
N PHE A 312 9.05 -7.36 23.84
CA PHE A 312 8.85 -7.38 22.38
C PHE A 312 9.57 -8.54 21.70
N GLN A 313 10.80 -8.85 22.09
CA GLN A 313 11.52 -10.01 21.57
C GLN A 313 10.77 -11.33 21.87
N ASN A 314 10.31 -11.52 23.12
CA ASN A 314 9.53 -12.70 23.47
C ASN A 314 8.16 -12.73 22.78
N ARG A 315 7.50 -11.58 22.61
CA ARG A 315 6.25 -11.47 21.84
C ARG A 315 6.45 -11.90 20.38
N ASN A 316 7.51 -11.44 19.75
CA ASN A 316 7.86 -11.81 18.37
C ASN A 316 8.20 -13.29 18.26
N LYS A 317 8.93 -13.85 19.24
CA LYS A 317 9.21 -15.28 19.31
C LYS A 317 7.93 -16.09 19.48
N LEU A 318 7.01 -15.66 20.35
CA LEU A 318 5.71 -16.29 20.56
C LEU A 318 4.90 -16.34 19.25
N ALA A 319 4.78 -15.21 18.56
CA ALA A 319 4.05 -15.14 17.29
C ALA A 319 4.68 -16.04 16.22
N THR A 320 6.01 -16.07 16.14
CA THR A 320 6.73 -16.96 15.22
C THR A 320 6.48 -18.45 15.54
N LEU A 321 6.42 -18.80 16.82
CA LEU A 321 6.10 -20.17 17.24
C LEU A 321 4.65 -20.54 16.91
N LYS A 322 3.70 -19.62 17.08
CA LYS A 322 2.29 -19.83 16.69
C LYS A 322 2.15 -20.07 15.18
N THR A 323 2.89 -19.34 14.37
CA THR A 323 2.93 -19.57 12.90
C THR A 323 3.54 -20.92 12.57
N LYS A 324 4.65 -21.30 13.22
CA LYS A 324 5.27 -22.63 13.04
C LYS A 324 4.36 -23.76 13.49
N LEU A 325 3.59 -23.57 14.56
CA LEU A 325 2.58 -24.54 15.01
C LEU A 325 1.53 -24.76 13.94
N LEU A 326 0.99 -23.68 13.39
CA LEU A 326 0.00 -23.73 12.32
C LEU A 326 0.53 -24.47 11.08
N ASP A 327 1.75 -24.14 10.62
CA ASP A 327 2.40 -24.80 9.49
C ASP A 327 2.58 -26.31 9.78
N ALA A 328 3.06 -26.68 10.98
CA ALA A 328 3.27 -28.07 11.37
C ALA A 328 1.95 -28.86 11.46
N GLU A 329 0.88 -28.25 11.97
CA GLU A 329 -0.46 -28.88 12.04
C GLU A 329 -1.04 -29.11 10.62
N VAL A 330 -0.84 -28.18 9.68
CA VAL A 330 -1.23 -28.36 8.27
C VAL A 330 -0.43 -29.48 7.62
N GLU A 331 0.91 -29.47 7.76
CA GLU A 331 1.78 -30.54 7.22
C GLU A 331 1.44 -31.91 7.79
N PHE A 332 1.15 -31.99 9.08
CA PHE A 332 0.76 -33.23 9.73
C PHE A 332 -0.61 -33.71 9.25
N GLY A 333 -1.56 -32.80 9.02
CA GLY A 333 -2.85 -33.11 8.44
C GLY A 333 -2.73 -33.77 7.05
N HIS A 334 -1.87 -33.22 6.18
CA HIS A 334 -1.58 -33.82 4.87
C HIS A 334 -0.93 -35.20 5.02
N LEU A 335 0.05 -35.33 5.90
CA LEU A 335 0.72 -36.59 6.15
C LEU A 335 -0.26 -37.71 6.59
N ILE A 336 -1.18 -37.41 7.50
CA ILE A 336 -2.21 -38.36 7.93
C ILE A 336 -3.12 -38.78 6.78
N THR A 337 -3.44 -37.85 5.88
CA THR A 337 -4.33 -38.11 4.75
C THR A 337 -3.64 -38.92 3.65
N GLU A 338 -2.38 -38.57 3.33
CA GLU A 338 -1.62 -39.22 2.26
C GLU A 338 -1.03 -40.57 2.69
N GLN A 339 -0.61 -40.66 3.94
CA GLN A 339 0.01 -41.89 4.53
C GLN A 339 -0.71 -42.29 5.81
N PRO A 340 -1.96 -42.81 5.69
CA PRO A 340 -2.72 -43.23 6.87
C PRO A 340 -2.05 -44.43 7.56
N LEU A 341 -1.87 -44.33 8.88
CA LEU A 341 -1.32 -45.42 9.69
C LEU A 341 -2.46 -46.14 10.40
N ASN A 342 -2.54 -47.45 10.20
CA ASN A 342 -3.54 -48.29 10.90
C ASN A 342 -3.32 -48.23 12.43
N SER A 343 -4.41 -47.98 13.17
CA SER A 343 -4.35 -47.84 14.64
C SER A 343 -3.78 -49.08 15.37
N LYS A 344 -4.01 -50.31 14.85
CA LYS A 344 -3.41 -51.54 15.40
C LYS A 344 -1.90 -51.57 15.18
N ILE A 345 -1.43 -51.20 13.97
CA ILE A 345 0.00 -51.14 13.64
C ILE A 345 0.68 -50.05 14.49
N LYS A 346 0.04 -48.90 14.67
CA LYS A 346 0.55 -47.82 15.52
C LYS A 346 0.79 -48.32 16.96
N LEU A 347 -0.23 -48.99 17.56
CA LEU A 347 -0.13 -49.53 18.91
C LEU A 347 0.93 -50.62 19.05
N ASP A 348 1.14 -51.46 18.03
CA ASP A 348 2.16 -52.48 18.03
C ASP A 348 3.56 -51.86 17.90
N LEU A 349 3.76 -50.87 16.99
CA LEU A 349 5.00 -50.16 16.88
C LEU A 349 5.35 -49.33 18.13
N ASP A 350 4.37 -48.76 18.83
CA ASP A 350 4.60 -48.06 20.11
C ASP A 350 5.24 -48.99 21.16
N LYS A 351 4.87 -50.31 21.18
CA LYS A 351 5.44 -51.29 22.07
C LYS A 351 6.85 -51.72 21.69
N LYS A 352 7.24 -51.54 20.41
CA LYS A 352 8.58 -51.92 19.92
C LYS A 352 9.66 -50.95 20.34
N PHE A 353 9.32 -49.79 20.94
CA PHE A 353 10.26 -48.81 21.45
C PHE A 353 10.26 -48.79 22.99
N TYR A 354 11.42 -49.10 23.62
CA TYR A 354 11.54 -49.04 25.08
C TYR A 354 11.90 -47.66 25.64
N ARG A 355 12.28 -46.74 24.77
CA ARG A 355 12.54 -45.32 25.13
C ARG A 355 11.56 -44.40 24.40
N LYS A 356 11.09 -43.40 25.15
CA LYS A 356 10.37 -42.29 24.48
C LYS A 356 11.31 -41.55 23.54
N LEU A 357 10.94 -41.43 22.31
CA LEU A 357 11.60 -40.55 21.33
C LEU A 357 11.32 -39.09 21.71
N ASP A 358 12.27 -38.21 21.45
CA ASP A 358 12.02 -36.78 21.33
C ASP A 358 11.95 -36.44 19.83
N SER A 359 11.47 -35.23 19.51
CA SER A 359 11.29 -34.80 18.11
C SER A 359 12.58 -34.89 17.28
N ASN A 360 13.73 -34.48 17.86
CA ASN A 360 15.03 -34.56 17.20
C ASN A 360 15.49 -36.00 16.95
N LYS A 361 15.24 -36.91 17.89
CA LYS A 361 15.57 -38.30 17.69
C LYS A 361 14.65 -38.97 16.67
N ALA A 362 13.36 -38.64 16.66
CA ALA A 362 12.44 -39.13 15.64
C ALA A 362 12.86 -38.70 14.25
N LEU A 363 13.23 -37.43 14.07
CA LEU A 363 13.74 -36.90 12.81
C LEU A 363 15.03 -37.62 12.34
N LYS A 364 16.00 -37.77 13.23
CA LYS A 364 17.25 -38.48 12.93
C LYS A 364 17.03 -39.97 12.62
N LEU A 365 16.10 -40.61 13.31
CA LEU A 365 15.69 -41.97 13.03
C LEU A 365 15.03 -42.10 11.65
N LYS A 366 14.12 -41.21 11.30
CA LYS A 366 13.54 -41.14 9.95
C LYS A 366 14.64 -41.09 8.86
N TYR A 367 15.62 -40.20 8.98
CA TYR A 367 16.71 -40.11 8.01
C TYR A 367 17.61 -41.34 8.00
N LEU A 368 17.77 -42.03 9.15
CA LEU A 368 18.53 -43.25 9.21
C LEU A 368 17.78 -44.39 8.50
N LEU A 369 16.47 -44.53 8.75
CA LEU A 369 15.63 -45.56 8.12
C LEU A 369 15.57 -45.38 6.58
N LEU A 370 15.43 -44.14 6.09
CA LEU A 370 15.42 -43.85 4.65
C LEU A 370 16.74 -44.18 3.93
N LYS A 371 17.86 -44.38 4.68
CA LYS A 371 19.16 -44.76 4.13
C LYS A 371 19.42 -46.27 4.18
N ILE A 372 18.56 -47.03 4.79
CA ILE A 372 18.67 -48.48 4.87
C ILE A 372 18.06 -49.05 3.60
N GLU A 373 18.91 -49.69 2.78
CA GLU A 373 18.47 -50.41 1.58
C GLU A 373 17.93 -51.80 2.02
N PRO A 374 16.81 -52.26 1.43
CA PRO A 374 16.16 -53.51 1.86
C PRO A 374 17.07 -54.77 1.81
N ASP A 375 18.03 -54.79 0.88
CA ASP A 375 18.89 -55.97 0.65
C ASP A 375 20.29 -55.86 1.29
N ASN A 376 20.59 -54.82 2.02
CA ASN A 376 21.89 -54.57 2.58
C ASN A 376 21.99 -54.94 4.08
N LYS A 377 22.95 -55.79 4.46
CA LYS A 377 23.19 -56.16 5.86
C LYS A 377 23.57 -54.90 6.67
N LEU A 378 22.75 -54.58 7.63
CA LEU A 378 22.99 -53.47 8.56
C LEU A 378 24.36 -53.58 9.24
N SER A 379 25.12 -52.47 9.22
CA SER A 379 26.37 -52.37 9.96
C SER A 379 26.15 -52.58 11.45
N PHE A 380 27.11 -53.18 12.12
CA PHE A 380 27.03 -53.38 13.59
C PHE A 380 26.79 -52.08 14.35
N ILE A 381 27.39 -50.97 13.89
CA ILE A 381 27.23 -49.66 14.48
C ILE A 381 25.77 -49.16 14.30
N THR A 382 25.18 -49.39 13.13
CA THR A 382 23.77 -49.01 12.87
C THR A 382 22.82 -49.81 13.79
N LYS A 383 23.04 -51.08 13.97
CA LYS A 383 22.28 -51.95 14.90
C LYS A 383 22.33 -51.39 16.34
N LEU A 384 23.54 -51.08 16.82
CA LEU A 384 23.72 -50.48 18.15
C LEU A 384 23.04 -49.15 18.30
N ARG A 385 23.07 -48.30 17.25
CA ARG A 385 22.33 -47.01 17.24
C ARG A 385 20.81 -47.21 17.34
N LEU A 386 20.23 -48.12 16.57
CA LEU A 386 18.80 -48.40 16.59
C LEU A 386 18.34 -48.87 18.01
N ILE A 387 19.12 -49.74 18.65
CA ILE A 387 18.80 -50.25 19.98
C ILE A 387 19.06 -49.19 21.06
N PHE A 388 20.28 -48.70 21.19
CA PHE A 388 20.70 -47.90 22.35
C PHE A 388 20.36 -46.39 22.21
N GLN A 389 20.41 -45.86 21.01
CA GLN A 389 20.13 -44.44 20.80
C GLN A 389 18.63 -44.17 20.59
N TYR A 390 17.96 -45.01 19.78
CA TYR A 390 16.54 -44.81 19.45
C TYR A 390 15.59 -45.73 20.21
N GLY A 391 16.09 -46.79 20.88
CA GLY A 391 15.30 -47.63 21.74
C GLY A 391 14.47 -48.69 21.05
N LEU A 392 14.78 -49.05 19.80
CA LEU A 392 14.09 -50.13 19.10
C LEU A 392 14.48 -51.48 19.69
N ILE A 393 13.50 -52.19 20.29
CA ILE A 393 13.72 -53.43 21.03
C ILE A 393 14.12 -54.57 20.09
N ASP A 394 13.43 -54.72 18.99
CA ASP A 394 13.57 -55.80 18.05
C ASP A 394 13.93 -55.33 16.65
N LEU A 395 15.08 -55.76 16.13
CA LEU A 395 15.52 -55.39 14.81
C LEU A 395 14.72 -56.06 13.67
N ASN A 396 14.01 -57.16 13.96
CA ASN A 396 13.11 -57.80 13.00
C ASN A 396 11.95 -56.87 12.60
N THR A 397 11.65 -55.88 13.43
CA THR A 397 10.67 -54.81 13.11
C THR A 397 11.00 -54.08 11.80
N LEU A 398 12.27 -54.02 11.41
CA LEU A 398 12.68 -53.41 10.14
C LEU A 398 12.22 -54.21 8.93
N ASP A 399 12.22 -55.54 9.03
CA ASP A 399 11.81 -56.44 7.96
C ASP A 399 10.29 -56.66 7.95
N GLU A 400 9.68 -56.64 9.16
CA GLU A 400 8.25 -56.88 9.35
C GLU A 400 7.37 -55.65 9.01
N TYR A 401 7.87 -54.43 9.24
CA TYR A 401 7.14 -53.17 9.10
C TYR A 401 7.95 -52.11 8.33
N SER A 402 8.64 -52.46 7.23
CA SER A 402 9.61 -51.60 6.58
C SER A 402 9.04 -50.19 6.21
N ASP A 403 7.90 -50.14 5.52
CA ASP A 403 7.26 -48.91 5.08
C ASP A 403 6.45 -48.24 6.18
N GLU A 404 5.71 -49.04 6.96
CA GLU A 404 4.89 -48.57 8.08
C GLU A 404 5.76 -48.00 9.20
N LEU A 405 6.99 -48.50 9.40
CA LEU A 405 7.91 -47.98 10.41
C LEU A 405 8.38 -46.57 10.06
N VAL A 406 8.69 -46.28 8.77
CA VAL A 406 9.04 -44.93 8.31
C VAL A 406 7.85 -43.98 8.48
N THR A 407 6.66 -44.43 8.08
CA THR A 407 5.42 -43.69 8.25
C THR A 407 5.15 -43.41 9.74
N TYR A 408 5.27 -44.44 10.61
CA TYR A 408 5.10 -44.29 12.06
C TYR A 408 6.08 -43.25 12.65
N VAL A 409 7.37 -43.38 12.32
CA VAL A 409 8.40 -42.46 12.85
C VAL A 409 8.14 -41.04 12.35
N ASN A 410 7.63 -40.88 11.13
CA ASN A 410 7.25 -39.58 10.57
C ASN A 410 6.05 -38.96 11.32
N HIS A 411 4.98 -39.75 11.57
CA HIS A 411 3.84 -39.32 12.39
C HIS A 411 4.32 -38.95 13.80
N LYS A 412 5.16 -39.78 14.40
CA LYS A 412 5.70 -39.55 15.75
C LYS A 412 6.56 -38.29 15.84
N PHE A 413 7.31 -37.98 14.79
CA PHE A 413 8.05 -36.73 14.70
C PHE A 413 7.12 -35.52 14.79
N TYR A 414 6.06 -35.49 13.99
CA TYR A 414 5.14 -34.33 13.98
C TYR A 414 4.36 -34.24 15.31
N GLU A 415 3.90 -35.33 15.87
CA GLU A 415 3.24 -35.36 17.20
C GLU A 415 4.14 -34.67 18.25
N LEU A 416 5.39 -35.13 18.35
CA LEU A 416 6.35 -34.60 19.31
C LEU A 416 6.80 -33.18 19.00
N TYR A 417 6.98 -32.86 17.74
CA TYR A 417 7.37 -31.53 17.31
C TYR A 417 6.28 -30.47 17.62
N ILE A 418 5.02 -30.83 17.39
CA ILE A 418 3.86 -30.00 17.74
C ILE A 418 3.78 -29.82 19.26
N GLU A 419 4.00 -30.91 20.04
CA GLU A 419 4.04 -30.85 21.50
C GLU A 419 5.18 -29.97 22.01
N ASP A 420 6.37 -30.06 21.44
CA ASP A 420 7.52 -29.21 21.80
C ASP A 420 7.22 -27.73 21.54
N ILE A 421 6.61 -27.40 20.39
CA ILE A 421 6.21 -26.02 20.06
C ILE A 421 5.14 -25.53 21.06
N LYS A 422 4.13 -26.34 21.39
CA LYS A 422 3.08 -25.97 22.36
C LYS A 422 3.67 -25.71 23.75
N ASN A 423 4.62 -26.51 24.18
CA ASN A 423 5.33 -26.30 25.44
C ASN A 423 6.18 -25.00 25.44
N ASP A 424 6.83 -24.69 24.32
CA ASP A 424 7.59 -23.46 24.17
C ASP A 424 6.66 -22.22 24.16
N ILE A 425 5.52 -22.31 23.50
CA ILE A 425 4.48 -21.26 23.50
C ILE A 425 4.03 -21.00 24.94
N GLN A 426 3.66 -22.05 25.69
CA GLN A 426 3.19 -21.91 27.06
C GLN A 426 4.26 -21.23 27.95
N ARG A 427 5.52 -21.67 27.86
CA ARG A 427 6.61 -21.05 28.64
C ARG A 427 6.78 -19.55 28.38
N ILE A 428 6.65 -19.14 27.12
CA ILE A 428 6.80 -17.72 26.75
C ILE A 428 5.56 -16.94 27.18
N GLU A 429 4.37 -17.50 27.08
CA GLU A 429 3.12 -16.86 27.55
C GLU A 429 3.17 -16.64 29.08
N GLU A 430 3.58 -17.64 29.85
CA GLU A 430 3.78 -17.52 31.29
C GLU A 430 4.84 -16.45 31.63
N TRP A 431 5.94 -16.40 30.87
CA TRP A 431 6.98 -15.36 31.04
C TRP A 431 6.44 -13.96 30.78
N LEU A 432 5.67 -13.74 29.69
CA LEU A 432 5.08 -12.45 29.36
C LEU A 432 4.06 -11.99 30.41
N ILE A 433 3.29 -12.92 30.97
CA ILE A 433 2.36 -12.65 32.08
C ILE A 433 3.12 -12.22 33.33
N SER A 434 4.17 -12.96 33.69
CA SER A 434 4.97 -12.65 34.90
C SER A 434 5.72 -11.31 34.83
N HIS A 435 5.91 -10.76 33.63
CA HIS A 435 6.57 -9.47 33.42
C HIS A 435 5.59 -8.34 33.10
N ASP A 436 4.29 -8.53 33.31
CA ASP A 436 3.24 -7.51 33.15
C ASP A 436 3.36 -6.69 31.84
N GLU A 437 3.65 -7.35 30.72
CA GLU A 437 3.95 -6.71 29.42
C GLU A 437 2.94 -5.63 29.05
N LYS A 438 1.64 -5.92 29.17
CA LYS A 438 0.58 -4.96 28.79
C LYS A 438 0.58 -3.73 29.69
N GLU A 439 0.76 -3.91 30.99
CA GLU A 439 0.79 -2.80 31.95
C GLU A 439 2.02 -1.94 31.73
N ASN A 440 3.20 -2.57 31.56
CA ASN A 440 4.44 -1.86 31.27
C ASN A 440 4.37 -1.09 29.94
N LEU A 441 3.73 -1.63 28.91
CA LEU A 441 3.51 -0.91 27.65
C LEU A 441 2.59 0.30 27.84
N ASN A 442 1.49 0.16 28.57
CA ASN A 442 0.58 1.27 28.87
C ASN A 442 1.29 2.36 29.66
N ARG A 443 2.04 2.00 30.69
CA ARG A 443 2.86 2.96 31.48
C ARG A 443 3.89 3.67 30.62
N PHE A 444 4.54 2.96 29.71
CA PHE A 444 5.52 3.54 28.78
C PHE A 444 4.88 4.55 27.83
N ILE A 445 3.68 4.26 27.33
CA ILE A 445 2.89 5.18 26.49
C ILE A 445 2.49 6.42 27.31
N GLU A 446 1.99 6.25 28.54
CA GLU A 446 1.60 7.35 29.41
C GLU A 446 2.78 8.26 29.77
N VAL A 447 3.90 7.68 30.16
CA VAL A 447 5.15 8.41 30.44
C VAL A 447 5.62 9.18 29.20
N SER A 448 5.56 8.57 28.03
CA SER A 448 5.90 9.22 26.76
C SER A 448 4.95 10.39 26.44
N LYS A 449 3.65 10.23 26.70
CA LYS A 449 2.64 11.30 26.56
C LYS A 449 2.89 12.43 27.55
N ASP A 450 3.24 12.12 28.79
CA ASP A 450 3.54 13.14 29.81
C ASP A 450 4.70 14.03 29.35
N ILE A 451 5.79 13.46 28.87
CA ILE A 451 6.94 14.19 28.34
C ILE A 451 6.52 15.06 27.14
N PHE A 452 5.78 14.49 26.22
CA PHE A 452 5.30 15.20 25.01
C PHE A 452 4.37 16.37 25.37
N ASN A 453 3.41 16.14 26.26
CA ASN A 453 2.43 17.14 26.69
C ASN A 453 3.09 18.33 27.41
N VAL A 454 4.05 18.08 28.31
CA VAL A 454 4.81 19.16 28.97
C VAL A 454 5.56 20.01 27.96
N PHE A 455 6.17 19.37 26.95
CA PHE A 455 6.86 20.10 25.91
C PHE A 455 5.87 21.00 25.13
N LEU A 456 4.75 20.46 24.71
CA LEU A 456 3.71 21.22 24.00
C LEU A 456 3.17 22.38 24.86
N PHE A 457 2.86 22.11 26.14
CA PHE A 457 2.39 23.16 27.05
C PHE A 457 3.38 24.31 27.19
N ARG A 458 4.67 23.99 27.40
CA ARG A 458 5.74 25.01 27.55
C ARG A 458 5.92 25.81 26.26
N LYS A 459 5.90 25.16 25.11
CA LYS A 459 6.06 25.80 23.80
C LYS A 459 4.89 26.74 23.50
N TYR A 460 3.66 26.26 23.59
CA TYR A 460 2.48 27.03 23.16
C TYR A 460 2.09 28.13 24.17
N LYS A 461 2.41 27.97 25.45
CA LYS A 461 2.23 29.05 26.44
C LYS A 461 3.09 30.28 26.15
N GLN A 462 4.20 30.11 25.43
CA GLN A 462 5.14 31.21 25.14
C GLN A 462 4.87 31.84 23.74
N LEU A 463 4.03 31.23 22.90
CA LEU A 463 3.72 31.76 21.59
C LEU A 463 2.73 32.93 21.70
N ALA A 464 2.99 33.99 20.93
CA ALA A 464 2.05 35.09 20.79
C ALA A 464 0.79 34.64 20.05
N GLN A 465 -0.38 35.15 20.43
CA GLN A 465 -1.61 34.91 19.66
C GLN A 465 -1.55 35.72 18.37
N ILE A 466 -1.47 35.01 17.24
CA ILE A 466 -1.42 35.57 15.89
C ILE A 466 -2.54 34.91 15.07
N SER A 467 -3.33 35.74 14.39
CA SER A 467 -4.36 35.25 13.48
C SER A 467 -3.78 35.04 12.10
N PHE A 468 -3.90 33.81 11.59
CA PHE A 468 -3.46 33.44 10.25
C PHE A 468 -4.67 33.21 9.33
N GLY A 469 -4.53 33.55 8.07
CA GLY A 469 -5.50 33.28 7.01
C GLY A 469 -4.82 32.94 5.70
N VAL A 470 -5.58 32.48 4.72
CA VAL A 470 -5.06 32.08 3.39
C VAL A 470 -4.18 33.15 2.76
N ASN A 471 -4.51 34.45 2.93
CA ASN A 471 -3.84 35.55 2.28
C ASN A 471 -2.57 36.04 3.00
N ASN A 472 -2.38 35.75 4.27
CA ASN A 472 -1.28 36.31 5.07
C ASN A 472 -0.28 35.29 5.60
N TYR A 473 -0.60 34.00 5.63
CA TYR A 473 0.27 33.00 6.26
C TYR A 473 1.66 32.89 5.59
N ILE A 474 1.75 33.08 4.26
CA ILE A 474 3.03 33.06 3.53
C ILE A 474 3.92 34.24 3.94
N SER A 475 3.37 35.46 4.06
CA SER A 475 4.14 36.63 4.49
C SER A 475 4.56 36.57 5.96
N GLN A 476 3.81 35.82 6.79
CA GLN A 476 4.08 35.59 8.21
C GLN A 476 4.58 34.16 8.49
N PHE A 477 5.20 33.52 7.50
CA PHE A 477 5.50 32.10 7.57
C PHE A 477 6.45 31.73 8.71
N ASP A 478 7.36 32.60 9.10
CA ASP A 478 8.28 32.36 10.22
C ASP A 478 7.53 32.22 11.56
N ASP A 479 6.43 32.92 11.73
CA ASP A 479 5.58 32.77 12.92
C ASP A 479 4.56 31.65 12.71
N PHE A 480 4.02 31.48 11.49
CA PHE A 480 3.13 30.40 11.17
C PHE A 480 3.76 29.02 11.45
N ILE A 481 5.01 28.80 11.02
CA ILE A 481 5.70 27.51 11.22
C ILE A 481 6.08 27.24 12.69
N LYS A 482 6.16 28.26 13.54
CA LYS A 482 6.30 28.08 14.99
C LYS A 482 5.02 27.55 15.62
N HIS A 483 3.86 28.00 15.13
CA HIS A 483 2.55 27.53 15.59
C HIS A 483 2.21 26.17 15.00
N TYR A 484 2.49 25.95 13.71
CA TYR A 484 2.19 24.74 12.96
C TYR A 484 3.46 24.12 12.38
N PRO A 485 4.33 23.54 13.23
CA PRO A 485 5.60 22.94 12.77
C PRO A 485 5.42 21.68 11.93
N VAL A 486 4.21 21.11 11.86
CA VAL A 486 3.87 19.97 11.01
C VAL A 486 2.95 20.44 9.88
N ILE A 487 3.44 20.34 8.64
CA ILE A 487 2.67 20.67 7.45
C ILE A 487 2.29 19.37 6.72
N LEU A 488 1.00 19.19 6.50
CA LEU A 488 0.46 18.08 5.71
C LEU A 488 0.13 18.59 4.30
N SER A 489 0.61 17.91 3.27
CA SER A 489 0.41 18.33 1.87
C SER A 489 0.41 17.16 0.90
N SER A 490 0.02 17.39 -0.35
CA SER A 490 0.33 16.47 -1.44
C SER A 490 1.75 16.69 -1.97
N THR A 491 2.31 15.69 -2.66
CA THR A 491 3.63 15.81 -3.30
C THR A 491 3.69 16.96 -4.32
N LEU A 492 2.57 17.28 -4.96
CA LEU A 492 2.48 18.38 -5.93
C LEU A 492 2.35 19.76 -5.26
N SER A 493 1.65 19.82 -4.12
CA SER A 493 1.25 21.10 -3.52
C SER A 493 2.25 21.63 -2.49
N LEU A 494 3.17 20.82 -1.98
CA LEU A 494 4.10 21.23 -0.93
C LEU A 494 4.90 22.46 -1.35
N HIS A 495 5.52 22.44 -2.52
CA HIS A 495 6.38 23.50 -3.02
C HIS A 495 5.65 24.86 -3.16
N THR A 496 4.36 24.84 -3.50
CA THR A 496 3.53 26.04 -3.64
C THR A 496 2.90 26.52 -2.34
N SER A 497 2.98 25.70 -1.28
CA SER A 497 2.37 25.99 0.02
C SER A 497 3.34 26.63 1.02
N ILE A 498 4.60 26.84 0.64
CA ILE A 498 5.65 27.38 1.47
C ILE A 498 6.39 28.52 0.75
N PRO A 499 7.04 29.43 1.47
CA PRO A 499 7.87 30.46 0.87
C PRO A 499 9.05 29.85 0.08
N LYS A 500 9.44 30.51 -1.01
CA LYS A 500 10.61 30.10 -1.80
C LYS A 500 11.88 30.07 -0.92
N GLY A 501 12.63 28.97 -1.00
CA GLY A 501 13.88 28.77 -0.24
C GLY A 501 13.68 28.31 1.19
N PHE A 502 12.45 28.08 1.66
CA PHE A 502 12.23 27.47 2.98
C PHE A 502 12.60 25.99 2.93
N LEU A 503 13.33 25.51 3.95
CA LEU A 503 13.72 24.12 4.12
C LEU A 503 13.20 23.57 5.43
N PHE A 504 12.31 22.58 5.36
CA PHE A 504 11.94 21.79 6.51
C PHE A 504 13.14 21.04 7.08
N ASP A 505 13.17 20.85 8.41
CA ASP A 505 14.17 19.96 9.00
C ASP A 505 13.98 18.54 8.51
N TYR A 506 12.73 18.06 8.41
CA TYR A 506 12.39 16.72 7.94
C TYR A 506 11.22 16.73 6.94
N LEU A 507 11.34 15.86 5.97
CA LEU A 507 10.27 15.47 5.06
C LEU A 507 9.97 13.99 5.28
N ILE A 508 8.69 13.66 5.41
CA ILE A 508 8.20 12.28 5.45
C ILE A 508 7.34 12.05 4.20
N ILE A 509 7.72 11.09 3.36
CA ILE A 509 6.91 10.68 2.20
C ILE A 509 6.22 9.38 2.54
N ASP A 510 4.89 9.41 2.67
CA ASP A 510 4.09 8.21 2.90
C ASP A 510 3.55 7.65 1.57
N GLU A 511 3.30 6.32 1.53
CA GLU A 511 2.93 5.56 0.33
C GLU A 511 3.90 5.81 -0.84
N SER A 512 5.19 5.85 -0.55
CA SER A 512 6.26 6.23 -1.48
C SER A 512 6.42 5.31 -2.69
N SER A 513 5.90 4.08 -2.64
CA SER A 513 5.84 3.20 -3.80
C SER A 513 5.03 3.77 -4.97
N GLN A 514 4.09 4.69 -4.70
CA GLN A 514 3.28 5.36 -5.71
C GLN A 514 3.84 6.72 -6.13
N VAL A 515 4.93 7.20 -5.53
CA VAL A 515 5.50 8.51 -5.82
C VAL A 515 6.65 8.37 -6.82
N ASP A 516 6.52 9.00 -7.97
CA ASP A 516 7.58 9.05 -8.98
C ASP A 516 8.77 9.89 -8.53
N ILE A 517 9.91 9.70 -9.19
CA ILE A 517 11.17 10.34 -8.83
C ILE A 517 11.16 11.86 -9.05
N ILE A 518 10.38 12.38 -10.02
CA ILE A 518 10.32 13.82 -10.32
C ILE A 518 9.57 14.58 -9.23
N LYS A 519 8.38 14.06 -8.83
CA LYS A 519 7.61 14.63 -7.71
C LYS A 519 8.40 14.58 -6.41
N SER A 520 9.12 13.49 -6.21
CA SER A 520 9.98 13.33 -5.03
C SER A 520 11.14 14.31 -5.02
N ALA A 521 11.77 14.57 -6.18
CA ALA A 521 12.84 15.56 -6.30
C ALA A 521 12.36 16.97 -5.91
N LEU A 522 11.13 17.34 -6.31
CA LEU A 522 10.52 18.59 -5.87
C LEU A 522 10.33 18.66 -4.36
N CYS A 523 9.82 17.59 -3.75
CA CYS A 523 9.67 17.53 -2.29
C CYS A 523 11.03 17.58 -1.57
N PHE A 524 12.05 16.91 -2.11
CA PHE A 524 13.41 16.92 -1.56
C PHE A 524 14.05 18.31 -1.60
N SER A 525 13.69 19.14 -2.58
CA SER A 525 14.16 20.53 -2.64
C SER A 525 13.68 21.39 -1.47
N CYS A 526 12.61 20.97 -0.77
CA CYS A 526 11.99 21.67 0.33
C CYS A 526 12.47 21.19 1.71
N SER A 527 13.44 20.27 1.80
CA SER A 527 13.83 19.66 3.09
C SER A 527 15.32 19.37 3.20
N ARG A 528 15.78 19.21 4.45
CA ARG A 528 17.16 18.83 4.78
C ARG A 528 17.34 17.34 4.97
N ASN A 529 16.34 16.67 5.57
CA ASN A 529 16.34 15.25 5.88
C ASN A 529 15.07 14.60 5.37
N VAL A 530 15.17 13.34 5.01
CA VAL A 530 14.02 12.63 4.40
C VAL A 530 13.84 11.26 5.03
N VAL A 531 12.59 10.94 5.34
CA VAL A 531 12.12 9.61 5.71
C VAL A 531 11.14 9.15 4.63
N VAL A 532 11.49 8.09 3.93
CA VAL A 532 10.66 7.52 2.87
C VAL A 532 9.95 6.29 3.43
N VAL A 533 8.62 6.35 3.48
CA VAL A 533 7.77 5.29 4.04
C VAL A 533 6.94 4.67 2.92
N GLY A 534 7.03 3.37 2.74
CA GLY A 534 6.30 2.68 1.68
C GLY A 534 6.49 1.18 1.74
N ASP A 535 6.11 0.50 0.67
CA ASP A 535 6.28 -0.94 0.52
C ASP A 535 6.63 -1.25 -0.93
N SER A 536 7.82 -1.79 -1.17
CA SER A 536 8.29 -2.13 -2.51
C SER A 536 7.49 -3.24 -3.18
N MET A 537 6.73 -4.02 -2.39
CA MET A 537 5.86 -5.10 -2.87
C MET A 537 4.39 -4.67 -3.01
N GLN A 538 4.10 -3.35 -2.92
CA GLN A 538 2.78 -2.78 -3.25
C GLN A 538 2.79 -2.09 -4.60
N LEU A 539 1.62 -1.59 -5.03
CA LEU A 539 1.43 -0.95 -6.33
C LEU A 539 2.41 0.22 -6.52
N THR A 540 3.00 0.28 -7.70
CA THR A 540 3.91 1.35 -8.12
C THR A 540 3.15 2.47 -8.85
N HIS A 541 3.80 3.59 -9.10
CA HIS A 541 3.29 4.62 -9.99
C HIS A 541 3.10 4.06 -11.41
N ILE A 542 2.11 4.59 -12.12
CA ILE A 542 1.79 4.17 -13.48
C ILE A 542 2.29 5.24 -14.44
N VAL A 543 3.08 4.81 -15.42
CA VAL A 543 3.53 5.64 -16.54
C VAL A 543 2.77 5.18 -17.79
N ASP A 544 2.16 6.08 -18.53
CA ASP A 544 1.49 5.75 -19.78
C ASP A 544 2.49 5.33 -20.87
N GLU A 545 2.05 4.56 -21.84
CA GLU A 545 2.94 3.93 -22.84
C GLU A 545 3.68 4.97 -23.70
N GLN A 546 3.08 6.12 -23.98
CA GLN A 546 3.72 7.17 -24.77
C GLN A 546 4.83 7.87 -23.96
N SER A 547 4.55 8.23 -22.72
CA SER A 547 5.53 8.80 -21.80
C SER A 547 6.68 7.83 -21.51
N LYS A 548 6.38 6.51 -21.46
CA LYS A 548 7.38 5.46 -21.27
C LYS A 548 8.39 5.42 -22.40
N ALA A 549 7.94 5.37 -23.65
CA ALA A 549 8.83 5.30 -24.81
C ALA A 549 9.74 6.54 -24.87
N THR A 550 9.19 7.73 -24.59
CA THR A 550 9.92 8.99 -24.58
C THR A 550 10.96 9.05 -23.45
N ALA A 551 10.59 8.64 -22.23
CA ALA A 551 11.48 8.64 -21.08
C ALA A 551 12.64 7.63 -21.27
N GLU A 552 12.39 6.44 -21.85
CA GLU A 552 13.43 5.47 -22.18
C GLU A 552 14.40 5.99 -23.26
N ALA A 553 13.92 6.77 -24.23
CA ALA A 553 14.76 7.43 -25.23
C ALA A 553 15.68 8.46 -24.57
N PHE A 554 15.13 9.37 -23.74
CA PHE A 554 15.93 10.38 -23.02
C PHE A 554 16.90 9.77 -22.01
N GLN A 555 16.53 8.67 -21.36
CA GLN A 555 17.44 7.96 -20.45
C GLN A 555 18.73 7.52 -21.16
N LYS A 556 18.60 7.01 -22.38
CA LYS A 556 19.76 6.60 -23.22
C LYS A 556 20.53 7.82 -23.73
N GLU A 557 19.84 8.84 -24.23
CA GLU A 557 20.43 10.06 -24.76
C GLU A 557 21.30 10.78 -23.72
N TYR A 558 20.79 10.97 -22.53
CA TYR A 558 21.48 11.63 -21.42
C TYR A 558 22.39 10.71 -20.62
N ASN A 559 22.49 9.42 -20.98
CA ASN A 559 23.26 8.40 -20.26
C ASN A 559 22.97 8.39 -18.74
N ILE A 560 21.67 8.39 -18.41
CA ILE A 560 21.19 8.46 -17.03
C ILE A 560 21.45 7.15 -16.30
N SER A 561 21.97 7.25 -15.07
CA SER A 561 22.13 6.09 -14.19
C SER A 561 20.81 5.34 -14.00
N PRO A 562 20.81 3.99 -14.00
CA PRO A 562 19.60 3.20 -13.75
C PRO A 562 18.85 3.59 -12.49
N ALA A 563 19.53 4.14 -11.47
CA ALA A 563 18.89 4.60 -10.24
C ALA A 563 17.86 5.73 -10.46
N TYR A 564 17.99 6.52 -11.53
CA TYR A 564 17.07 7.61 -11.88
C TYR A 564 16.14 7.25 -13.05
N ASP A 565 15.92 5.98 -13.33
CA ASP A 565 14.98 5.52 -14.35
C ASP A 565 13.54 5.87 -13.95
N TYR A 566 12.94 6.86 -14.62
CA TYR A 566 11.59 7.35 -14.36
C TYR A 566 10.51 6.29 -14.59
N VAL A 567 10.73 5.38 -15.53
CA VAL A 567 9.75 4.36 -15.90
C VAL A 567 9.73 3.22 -14.90
N ARG A 568 10.92 2.77 -14.49
CA ARG A 568 11.07 1.54 -13.68
C ARG A 568 11.12 1.79 -12.19
N HIS A 569 11.50 3.01 -11.77
CA HIS A 569 11.70 3.34 -10.37
C HIS A 569 10.72 4.40 -9.86
N ASN A 570 10.02 4.06 -8.78
CA ASN A 570 9.50 5.03 -7.84
C ASN A 570 10.64 5.52 -6.93
N ILE A 571 10.36 6.48 -6.05
CA ILE A 571 11.42 7.03 -5.19
C ILE A 571 12.03 5.98 -4.26
N LEU A 572 11.24 5.04 -3.74
CA LEU A 572 11.71 3.99 -2.84
C LEU A 572 12.76 3.10 -3.55
N ASN A 573 12.45 2.66 -4.77
CA ASN A 573 13.34 1.81 -5.57
C ASN A 573 14.56 2.59 -6.09
N SER A 574 14.38 3.87 -6.46
CA SER A 574 15.49 4.75 -6.84
C SER A 574 16.52 4.88 -5.72
N LEU A 575 16.06 5.15 -4.49
CA LEU A 575 16.97 5.29 -3.34
C LEU A 575 17.69 3.97 -3.00
N LYS A 576 16.99 2.83 -3.07
CA LYS A 576 17.62 1.51 -2.90
C LYS A 576 18.68 1.23 -3.96
N SER A 577 18.38 1.57 -5.22
CA SER A 577 19.33 1.40 -6.34
C SER A 577 20.54 2.33 -6.21
N LEU A 578 20.32 3.59 -5.79
CA LEU A 578 21.36 4.60 -5.69
C LEU A 578 22.34 4.35 -4.54
N TYR A 579 21.83 3.97 -3.38
CA TYR A 579 22.61 3.90 -2.14
C TYR A 579 22.92 2.48 -1.69
N ALA A 580 22.22 1.49 -2.22
CA ALA A 580 22.36 0.08 -1.87
C ALA A 580 22.43 -0.14 -0.33
N GLU A 581 23.51 -0.68 0.20
CA GLU A 581 23.69 -0.92 1.65
C GLU A 581 24.02 0.35 2.47
N ASN A 582 24.34 1.44 1.80
CA ASN A 582 24.67 2.71 2.49
C ASN A 582 23.45 3.47 3.02
N ILE A 583 22.24 3.10 2.58
CA ILE A 583 21.01 3.67 3.13
C ILE A 583 20.43 2.77 4.22
N LYS A 584 20.03 3.38 5.34
CA LYS A 584 19.38 2.63 6.41
C LYS A 584 17.93 2.33 6.02
N SER A 585 17.64 1.06 5.71
CA SER A 585 16.29 0.55 5.50
C SER A 585 15.86 -0.31 6.69
N VAL A 586 14.63 -0.12 7.16
CA VAL A 586 14.03 -0.88 8.26
C VAL A 586 12.69 -1.44 7.78
N LEU A 587 12.57 -2.76 7.82
CA LEU A 587 11.31 -3.46 7.57
C LEU A 587 10.48 -3.51 8.87
N LEU A 588 9.24 -3.01 8.82
CA LEU A 588 8.25 -3.23 9.87
C LEU A 588 7.75 -4.67 9.76
N LYS A 589 7.99 -5.47 10.78
CA LYS A 589 7.79 -6.93 10.71
C LYS A 589 6.48 -7.40 11.34
N GLU A 590 6.02 -6.75 12.40
CA GLU A 590 4.86 -7.18 13.16
C GLU A 590 3.56 -6.81 12.43
N HIS A 591 2.82 -7.83 12.00
CA HIS A 591 1.58 -7.71 11.24
C HIS A 591 0.36 -7.92 12.14
N TYR A 592 -0.59 -6.96 12.13
CA TYR A 592 -1.75 -6.91 13.04
C TYR A 592 -3.11 -6.90 12.33
N ARG A 593 -3.18 -7.26 11.05
CA ARG A 593 -4.41 -7.07 10.26
C ARG A 593 -5.06 -8.39 9.84
N CYS A 594 -4.42 -9.10 8.93
CA CYS A 594 -5.02 -10.23 8.23
C CYS A 594 -4.96 -11.51 9.07
N HIS A 595 -5.88 -12.43 8.79
CA HIS A 595 -5.82 -13.79 9.29
C HIS A 595 -4.44 -14.42 8.99
N PRO A 596 -3.85 -15.21 9.91
CA PRO A 596 -2.50 -15.76 9.74
C PRO A 596 -2.27 -16.51 8.43
N ILE A 597 -3.22 -17.33 8.01
CA ILE A 597 -3.13 -18.09 6.76
C ILE A 597 -3.17 -17.15 5.53
N ILE A 598 -4.01 -16.11 5.54
CA ILE A 598 -4.09 -15.16 4.43
C ILE A 598 -2.75 -14.45 4.23
N ILE A 599 -2.25 -13.80 5.27
CA ILE A 599 -0.98 -13.07 5.16
C ILE A 599 0.22 -14.00 5.01
N GLY A 600 0.09 -15.26 5.42
CA GLY A 600 1.10 -16.30 5.25
C GLY A 600 1.50 -16.50 3.80
N PHE A 601 0.57 -16.43 2.85
CA PHE A 601 0.88 -16.42 1.42
C PHE A 601 1.80 -15.25 1.04
N CYS A 602 1.40 -14.03 1.39
CA CYS A 602 2.20 -12.83 1.09
C CYS A 602 3.58 -12.90 1.76
N ASN A 603 3.64 -13.39 3.00
CA ASN A 603 4.89 -13.55 3.75
C ASN A 603 5.86 -14.51 3.06
N LYS A 604 5.36 -15.69 2.64
CA LYS A 604 6.16 -16.71 1.94
C LYS A 604 6.59 -16.24 0.53
N LYS A 605 5.68 -15.58 -0.20
CA LYS A 605 5.90 -15.22 -1.61
C LYS A 605 6.68 -13.91 -1.80
N TYR A 606 6.42 -12.89 -0.98
CA TYR A 606 6.89 -11.52 -1.21
C TYR A 606 7.79 -10.95 -0.12
N TYR A 607 7.73 -11.48 1.12
CA TYR A 607 8.46 -10.91 2.25
C TYR A 607 9.47 -11.88 2.88
N ASN A 608 9.90 -12.93 2.17
CA ASN A 608 10.94 -13.88 2.58
C ASN A 608 10.71 -14.50 3.97
N ASN A 609 9.46 -14.68 4.40
CA ASN A 609 9.07 -15.11 5.76
C ASN A 609 9.57 -14.18 6.89
N GLU A 610 9.81 -12.91 6.61
CA GLU A 610 10.27 -11.96 7.62
C GLU A 610 9.14 -11.33 8.44
N LEU A 611 7.88 -11.42 8.01
CA LEU A 611 6.75 -10.89 8.77
C LEU A 611 6.46 -11.77 9.99
N VAL A 612 6.23 -11.10 11.11
CA VAL A 612 5.82 -11.71 12.37
C VAL A 612 4.32 -11.50 12.54
N VAL A 613 3.55 -12.57 12.39
CA VAL A 613 2.08 -12.48 12.38
C VAL A 613 1.56 -12.45 13.81
N MET A 614 0.98 -11.32 14.22
CA MET A 614 0.46 -11.07 15.58
C MET A 614 -1.03 -11.39 15.73
N THR A 615 -1.72 -11.67 14.63
CA THR A 615 -3.14 -12.02 14.61
C THR A 615 -3.33 -13.50 14.92
N GLY A 616 -4.53 -13.85 15.39
CA GLY A 616 -5.01 -15.22 15.52
C GLY A 616 -6.18 -15.47 14.56
N GLY A 617 -6.57 -16.72 14.39
CA GLY A 617 -7.74 -17.11 13.61
C GLY A 617 -7.91 -18.63 13.67
N ASP A 618 -9.16 -19.08 13.86
CA ASP A 618 -9.50 -20.48 14.06
C ASP A 618 -10.26 -21.09 12.87
N ASN A 619 -10.63 -20.27 11.87
CA ASN A 619 -11.45 -20.68 10.72
C ASN A 619 -10.63 -20.78 9.45
N HIS A 620 -11.12 -21.58 8.49
CA HIS A 620 -10.54 -21.64 7.14
C HIS A 620 -10.88 -20.33 6.37
N PRO A 621 -9.90 -19.47 6.13
CA PRO A 621 -10.17 -18.12 5.59
C PRO A 621 -10.25 -18.07 4.06
N PHE A 622 -10.09 -19.20 3.37
CA PHE A 622 -10.04 -19.28 1.92
C PHE A 622 -11.23 -19.98 1.31
N LYS A 623 -11.74 -19.44 0.20
CA LYS A 623 -12.70 -20.12 -0.67
C LYS A 623 -12.39 -19.83 -2.14
N ILE A 624 -12.71 -20.77 -3.00
CA ILE A 624 -12.59 -20.66 -4.45
C ILE A 624 -13.94 -20.98 -5.05
N ILE A 625 -14.52 -20.02 -5.75
CA ILE A 625 -15.74 -20.20 -6.51
C ILE A 625 -15.34 -20.53 -7.95
N GLU A 626 -15.55 -21.77 -8.34
CA GLU A 626 -15.30 -22.23 -9.71
C GLU A 626 -16.54 -22.02 -10.54
N THR A 627 -16.46 -21.09 -11.51
CA THR A 627 -17.54 -20.86 -12.45
C THR A 627 -17.55 -21.97 -13.52
N ASN A 628 -18.74 -22.45 -13.90
CA ASN A 628 -18.89 -23.53 -14.87
C ASN A 628 -18.31 -23.18 -16.24
N ILE A 629 -18.12 -21.89 -16.56
CA ILE A 629 -17.77 -21.44 -17.88
C ILE A 629 -16.83 -20.26 -17.85
N ALA A 630 -15.91 -20.33 -18.78
CA ALA A 630 -14.98 -19.29 -19.12
C ALA A 630 -15.62 -18.20 -20.01
N GLY A 631 -16.63 -17.51 -19.52
CA GLY A 631 -17.46 -16.55 -20.28
C GLY A 631 -16.89 -15.14 -20.40
N GLY A 632 -15.58 -14.94 -20.45
CA GLY A 632 -15.00 -13.58 -20.52
C GLY A 632 -14.90 -13.04 -21.94
N ARG A 633 -15.53 -11.89 -22.23
CA ARG A 633 -15.31 -11.11 -23.45
C ARG A 633 -14.59 -9.80 -23.11
N GLY A 634 -13.48 -9.54 -23.80
CA GLY A 634 -12.71 -8.32 -23.54
C GLY A 634 -12.21 -8.24 -22.09
N ASN A 635 -12.58 -7.17 -21.37
CA ASN A 635 -12.11 -6.89 -20.01
C ASN A 635 -13.21 -7.05 -18.95
N TYR A 636 -14.18 -7.94 -19.17
CA TYR A 636 -15.16 -8.33 -18.16
C TYR A 636 -15.68 -9.77 -18.39
N ASN A 637 -16.28 -10.37 -17.36
CA ASN A 637 -16.82 -11.71 -17.34
C ASN A 637 -18.15 -11.70 -16.58
N GLN A 638 -19.27 -11.80 -17.32
CA GLN A 638 -20.60 -11.71 -16.72
C GLN A 638 -20.86 -12.88 -15.77
N ARG A 639 -20.36 -14.08 -16.08
CA ARG A 639 -20.56 -15.25 -15.22
C ARG A 639 -19.95 -15.07 -13.83
N GLN A 640 -18.73 -14.52 -13.78
CA GLN A 640 -18.10 -14.22 -12.48
C GLN A 640 -18.87 -13.13 -11.71
N ILE A 641 -19.49 -12.18 -12.40
CA ILE A 641 -20.33 -11.14 -11.76
C ILE A 641 -21.56 -11.80 -11.13
N ASP A 642 -22.26 -12.62 -11.89
CA ASP A 642 -23.50 -13.28 -11.44
C ASP A 642 -23.24 -14.22 -10.25
N GLU A 643 -22.17 -15.04 -10.33
CA GLU A 643 -21.77 -15.91 -9.22
C GLU A 643 -21.35 -15.11 -7.98
N THR A 644 -20.68 -13.99 -8.16
CA THR A 644 -20.29 -13.11 -7.04
C THR A 644 -21.53 -12.52 -6.37
N ASP A 645 -22.52 -12.04 -7.15
CA ASP A 645 -23.78 -11.51 -6.61
C ASP A 645 -24.57 -12.59 -5.86
N PHE A 646 -24.74 -13.75 -6.49
CA PHE A 646 -25.42 -14.89 -5.87
C PHE A 646 -24.75 -15.31 -4.55
N TYR A 647 -23.42 -15.45 -4.57
CA TYR A 647 -22.65 -15.88 -3.41
C TYR A 647 -22.74 -14.87 -2.24
N ILE A 648 -22.70 -13.57 -2.54
CA ILE A 648 -22.84 -12.52 -1.52
C ILE A 648 -24.21 -12.58 -0.88
N ARG A 649 -25.30 -12.68 -1.68
CA ARG A 649 -26.66 -12.71 -1.17
C ARG A 649 -26.92 -13.90 -0.27
N GLU A 650 -26.41 -15.07 -0.62
CA GLU A 650 -26.63 -16.32 0.14
C GLU A 650 -25.74 -16.43 1.39
N ASN A 651 -24.51 -15.91 1.36
CA ASN A 651 -23.52 -16.25 2.39
C ASN A 651 -23.06 -15.06 3.25
N TYR A 652 -23.23 -13.79 2.78
CA TYR A 652 -22.61 -12.65 3.46
C TYR A 652 -23.60 -11.62 4.02
N PHE A 653 -24.87 -11.69 3.64
CA PHE A 653 -25.88 -10.80 4.20
C PHE A 653 -25.98 -11.00 5.72
N GLY A 654 -25.57 -9.99 6.48
CA GLY A 654 -25.58 -10.01 7.96
C GLY A 654 -24.41 -10.74 8.62
N LYS A 655 -23.48 -11.35 7.86
CA LYS A 655 -22.29 -12.00 8.43
C LYS A 655 -21.11 -11.01 8.60
N TYR A 656 -20.94 -10.07 7.68
CA TYR A 656 -19.86 -9.09 7.69
C TYR A 656 -20.40 -7.69 7.39
N ASP A 657 -19.87 -6.69 8.13
CA ASP A 657 -20.23 -5.29 7.95
C ASP A 657 -19.54 -4.67 6.70
N LYS A 658 -18.40 -5.24 6.29
CA LYS A 658 -17.55 -4.70 5.23
C LYS A 658 -17.10 -5.78 4.26
N VAL A 659 -17.78 -5.88 3.13
CA VAL A 659 -17.39 -6.77 2.03
C VAL A 659 -16.80 -5.94 0.89
N GLY A 660 -15.65 -6.36 0.39
CA GLY A 660 -14.99 -5.76 -0.77
C GLY A 660 -14.92 -6.73 -1.94
N ILE A 661 -15.14 -6.23 -3.14
CA ILE A 661 -15.01 -7.02 -4.37
C ILE A 661 -13.94 -6.36 -5.23
N ILE A 662 -12.91 -7.09 -5.55
CA ILE A 662 -11.75 -6.58 -6.28
C ILE A 662 -11.71 -7.23 -7.66
N ALA A 663 -11.57 -6.38 -8.69
CA ALA A 663 -11.32 -6.84 -10.06
C ALA A 663 -10.12 -6.11 -10.67
N PRO A 664 -9.32 -6.78 -11.52
CA PRO A 664 -8.17 -6.15 -12.18
C PRO A 664 -8.58 -5.09 -13.22
N TYR A 665 -9.77 -5.24 -13.84
CA TYR A 665 -10.23 -4.39 -14.93
C TYR A 665 -11.38 -3.46 -14.52
N ARG A 666 -11.25 -2.17 -14.84
CA ARG A 666 -12.24 -1.13 -14.48
C ARG A 666 -13.65 -1.42 -15.01
N ASN A 667 -13.76 -1.93 -16.25
CA ASN A 667 -15.07 -2.23 -16.84
C ASN A 667 -15.81 -3.31 -16.04
N HIS A 668 -15.10 -4.34 -15.61
CA HIS A 668 -15.65 -5.39 -14.75
C HIS A 668 -16.03 -4.85 -13.37
N ALA A 669 -15.14 -4.07 -12.75
CA ALA A 669 -15.40 -3.46 -11.46
C ALA A 669 -16.63 -2.53 -11.47
N ASN A 670 -16.81 -1.73 -12.52
CA ASN A 670 -17.97 -0.85 -12.67
C ASN A 670 -19.28 -1.64 -12.78
N LYS A 671 -19.29 -2.75 -13.56
CA LYS A 671 -20.45 -3.62 -13.69
C LYS A 671 -20.77 -4.34 -12.38
N LEU A 672 -19.75 -4.82 -11.66
CA LEU A 672 -19.92 -5.37 -10.31
C LEU A 672 -20.59 -4.34 -9.39
N GLN A 673 -20.09 -3.10 -9.34
CA GLN A 673 -20.65 -2.07 -8.46
C GLN A 673 -22.11 -1.73 -8.78
N GLN A 674 -22.52 -1.83 -10.05
CA GLN A 674 -23.90 -1.61 -10.48
C GLN A 674 -24.86 -2.73 -10.09
N GLN A 675 -24.37 -3.98 -10.00
CA GLN A 675 -25.18 -5.17 -9.77
C GLN A 675 -25.20 -5.61 -8.30
N MET A 676 -24.14 -5.29 -7.54
CA MET A 676 -23.99 -5.75 -6.16
C MET A 676 -25.01 -5.12 -5.21
N PRO A 677 -25.42 -5.84 -4.16
CA PRO A 677 -26.33 -5.34 -3.15
C PRO A 677 -25.71 -4.18 -2.34
N GLU A 678 -26.58 -3.38 -1.72
CA GLU A 678 -26.15 -2.29 -0.84
C GLU A 678 -25.30 -2.84 0.32
N GLY A 679 -24.15 -2.19 0.59
CA GLY A 679 -23.17 -2.61 1.59
C GLY A 679 -21.97 -3.36 1.04
N ALA A 680 -22.01 -3.87 -0.20
CA ALA A 680 -20.86 -4.41 -0.91
C ALA A 680 -20.18 -3.32 -1.76
N GLU A 681 -18.86 -3.19 -1.65
CA GLU A 681 -18.08 -2.20 -2.41
C GLU A 681 -17.23 -2.93 -3.46
N ALA A 682 -17.46 -2.60 -4.74
CA ALA A 682 -16.68 -3.17 -5.85
C ALA A 682 -15.84 -2.09 -6.53
N ASP A 683 -14.54 -2.32 -6.69
CA ASP A 683 -13.66 -1.41 -7.44
C ASP A 683 -12.40 -2.16 -7.94
N THR A 684 -11.56 -1.42 -8.65
CA THR A 684 -10.25 -1.92 -9.06
C THR A 684 -9.29 -1.98 -7.87
N ILE A 685 -8.26 -2.83 -7.99
CA ILE A 685 -7.25 -3.01 -6.94
C ILE A 685 -6.60 -1.69 -6.51
N HIS A 686 -6.34 -0.78 -7.45
CA HIS A 686 -5.72 0.52 -7.17
C HIS A 686 -6.57 1.37 -6.21
N LYS A 687 -7.89 1.27 -6.30
CA LYS A 687 -8.81 2.01 -5.43
C LYS A 687 -8.96 1.36 -4.03
N PHE A 688 -8.68 0.08 -3.93
CA PHE A 688 -8.66 -0.63 -2.65
C PHE A 688 -7.36 -0.44 -1.86
N GLN A 689 -6.33 0.17 -2.45
CA GLN A 689 -5.10 0.44 -1.70
C GLN A 689 -5.39 1.36 -0.50
N GLY A 690 -4.87 0.99 0.69
CA GLY A 690 -5.16 1.69 1.95
C GLY A 690 -6.48 1.32 2.63
N ARG A 691 -7.39 0.58 1.97
CA ARG A 691 -8.68 0.16 2.53
C ARG A 691 -8.65 -1.32 2.90
N GLU A 692 -9.24 -1.67 4.03
CA GLU A 692 -9.37 -3.06 4.50
C GLU A 692 -10.84 -3.45 4.62
N LYS A 693 -11.12 -4.73 4.41
CA LYS A 693 -12.45 -5.31 4.48
C LYS A 693 -12.42 -6.62 5.25
N ASP A 694 -13.53 -6.96 5.92
CA ASP A 694 -13.65 -8.25 6.61
C ASP A 694 -13.47 -9.41 5.63
N ALA A 695 -14.16 -9.35 4.50
CA ALA A 695 -14.02 -10.30 3.40
C ALA A 695 -13.68 -9.58 2.09
N ILE A 696 -12.80 -10.21 1.30
CA ILE A 696 -12.47 -9.79 -0.07
C ILE A 696 -12.83 -10.90 -1.04
N ILE A 697 -13.54 -10.54 -2.10
CA ILE A 697 -13.83 -11.42 -3.24
C ILE A 697 -13.03 -10.91 -4.43
N PHE A 698 -12.09 -11.71 -4.91
CA PHE A 698 -11.23 -11.40 -6.03
C PHE A 698 -11.70 -12.12 -7.29
N ASN A 699 -12.12 -11.37 -8.30
CA ASN A 699 -12.52 -11.88 -9.60
C ASN A 699 -11.34 -11.89 -10.56
N THR A 700 -10.98 -13.06 -11.14
CA THR A 700 -9.87 -13.17 -12.11
C THR A 700 -10.20 -12.56 -13.46
N VAL A 701 -11.48 -12.51 -13.83
CA VAL A 701 -12.05 -11.96 -15.07
C VAL A 701 -11.65 -12.76 -16.32
N LYS A 702 -10.38 -13.11 -16.45
CA LYS A 702 -9.83 -13.83 -17.61
C LYS A 702 -9.82 -15.33 -17.39
N ASN A 703 -9.86 -16.06 -18.49
CA ASN A 703 -9.78 -17.52 -18.52
C ASN A 703 -8.33 -18.01 -18.37
N ASN A 704 -7.37 -17.21 -18.83
CA ASN A 704 -5.96 -17.51 -18.77
C ASN A 704 -5.21 -16.43 -17.98
N ILE A 705 -4.18 -16.83 -17.26
CA ILE A 705 -3.28 -15.94 -16.56
C ILE A 705 -2.48 -15.14 -17.59
N ASN A 706 -2.52 -13.80 -17.48
CA ASN A 706 -1.70 -12.90 -18.28
C ASN A 706 -0.85 -11.99 -17.37
N GLN A 707 0.15 -11.33 -17.93
CA GLN A 707 1.09 -10.50 -17.17
C GLN A 707 0.42 -9.40 -16.35
N PHE A 708 -0.72 -8.86 -16.79
CA PHE A 708 -1.41 -7.79 -16.07
C PHE A 708 -2.08 -8.31 -14.79
N ILE A 709 -2.85 -9.40 -14.87
CA ILE A 709 -3.53 -9.97 -13.71
C ILE A 709 -2.56 -10.71 -12.78
N ASP A 710 -1.42 -11.19 -13.28
CA ASP A 710 -0.39 -11.90 -12.52
C ASP A 710 0.69 -10.98 -11.94
N ASN A 711 0.46 -9.68 -11.95
CA ASN A 711 1.40 -8.72 -11.37
C ASN A 711 1.56 -8.97 -9.85
N PRO A 712 2.80 -9.20 -9.35
CA PRO A 712 3.03 -9.53 -7.95
C PRO A 712 2.52 -8.47 -6.97
N ASN A 713 2.68 -7.19 -7.31
CA ASN A 713 2.24 -6.09 -6.47
C ASN A 713 0.71 -6.02 -6.39
N LEU A 714 0.04 -6.36 -7.51
CA LEU A 714 -1.41 -6.42 -7.60
C LEU A 714 -1.97 -7.53 -6.71
N ILE A 715 -1.42 -8.74 -6.82
CA ILE A 715 -1.87 -9.89 -6.02
C ILE A 715 -1.57 -9.66 -4.53
N ASN A 716 -0.38 -9.16 -4.20
CA ASN A 716 -0.03 -8.85 -2.81
C ASN A 716 -1.00 -7.83 -2.18
N VAL A 717 -1.36 -6.77 -2.92
CA VAL A 717 -2.35 -5.80 -2.46
C VAL A 717 -3.71 -6.44 -2.30
N ALA A 718 -4.21 -7.20 -3.29
CA ALA A 718 -5.52 -7.82 -3.23
C ALA A 718 -5.67 -8.74 -2.00
N VAL A 719 -4.73 -9.67 -1.80
CA VAL A 719 -4.74 -10.62 -0.68
C VAL A 719 -4.66 -9.91 0.67
N SER A 720 -3.77 -8.92 0.80
CA SER A 720 -3.55 -8.19 2.06
C SER A 720 -4.66 -7.20 2.44
N ARG A 721 -5.72 -7.05 1.64
CA ARG A 721 -6.94 -6.28 2.01
C ARG A 721 -7.90 -7.08 2.86
N ALA A 722 -7.86 -8.41 2.78
CA ALA A 722 -8.74 -9.30 3.51
C ALA A 722 -8.30 -9.46 4.97
N VAL A 723 -9.20 -9.12 5.91
CA VAL A 723 -8.95 -9.28 7.35
C VAL A 723 -9.27 -10.71 7.78
N LYS A 724 -10.43 -11.24 7.42
CA LYS A 724 -10.97 -12.52 7.91
C LYS A 724 -11.10 -13.59 6.81
N GLU A 725 -11.58 -13.23 5.62
CA GLU A 725 -11.78 -14.17 4.52
C GLU A 725 -11.32 -13.60 3.19
N PHE A 726 -10.73 -14.46 2.35
CA PHE A 726 -10.33 -14.15 0.98
C PHE A 726 -10.87 -15.21 0.03
N ILE A 727 -11.67 -14.77 -0.93
CA ILE A 727 -12.36 -15.61 -1.91
C ILE A 727 -11.85 -15.30 -3.31
N VAL A 728 -11.59 -16.34 -4.11
CA VAL A 728 -11.26 -16.19 -5.52
C VAL A 728 -12.41 -16.71 -6.36
N VAL A 729 -12.88 -15.91 -7.32
CA VAL A 729 -13.84 -16.33 -8.34
C VAL A 729 -13.08 -16.53 -9.65
N MET A 730 -13.06 -17.74 -10.15
CA MET A 730 -12.29 -18.14 -11.33
C MET A 730 -13.00 -19.21 -12.16
N PRO A 731 -12.70 -19.33 -13.47
CA PRO A 731 -13.20 -20.43 -14.27
C PRO A 731 -12.60 -21.78 -13.83
N GLU A 732 -13.41 -22.84 -13.79
CA GLU A 732 -12.93 -24.22 -13.55
C GLU A 732 -11.83 -24.65 -14.53
N SER A 733 -11.91 -24.19 -15.79
CA SER A 733 -10.95 -24.49 -16.85
C SER A 733 -9.67 -23.67 -16.81
N MET A 734 -9.46 -22.82 -15.79
CA MET A 734 -8.29 -21.94 -15.71
C MET A 734 -7.01 -22.75 -15.51
N GLU A 735 -6.08 -22.65 -16.45
CA GLU A 735 -4.75 -23.23 -16.28
C GLU A 735 -3.94 -22.43 -15.23
N LEU A 736 -3.32 -23.16 -14.31
CA LEU A 736 -2.54 -22.61 -13.21
C LEU A 736 -1.04 -22.99 -13.35
N PRO A 737 -0.26 -22.32 -14.23
CA PRO A 737 1.15 -22.63 -14.40
C PRO A 737 1.95 -22.43 -13.11
N HIS A 738 2.98 -23.27 -12.91
CA HIS A 738 3.90 -23.11 -11.80
C HIS A 738 4.71 -21.79 -11.93
N GLY A 739 4.95 -21.13 -10.79
CA GLY A 739 5.71 -19.87 -10.73
C GLY A 739 4.91 -18.62 -11.04
N THR A 740 3.65 -18.73 -11.49
CA THR A 740 2.74 -17.57 -11.58
C THR A 740 2.23 -17.19 -10.18
N ASN A 741 1.94 -15.91 -9.96
CA ASN A 741 1.49 -15.43 -8.65
C ASN A 741 0.09 -15.95 -8.33
N ILE A 742 -0.84 -15.93 -9.29
CA ILE A 742 -2.19 -16.49 -9.12
C ILE A 742 -2.12 -18.01 -8.94
N GLY A 743 -1.34 -18.70 -9.78
CA GLY A 743 -1.18 -20.15 -9.68
C GLY A 743 -0.62 -20.59 -8.32
N ASP A 744 0.37 -19.86 -7.79
CA ASP A 744 0.94 -20.14 -6.48
C ASP A 744 -0.03 -19.78 -5.33
N LEU A 745 -0.84 -18.71 -5.49
CA LEU A 745 -1.91 -18.37 -4.55
C LEU A 745 -2.95 -19.50 -4.47
N ILE A 746 -3.47 -19.94 -5.60
CA ILE A 746 -4.48 -21.01 -5.64
C ILE A 746 -3.93 -22.32 -5.06
N ARG A 747 -2.68 -22.70 -5.40
CA ARG A 747 -2.03 -23.88 -4.80
C ARG A 747 -1.84 -23.73 -3.30
N TYR A 748 -1.48 -22.53 -2.83
CA TYR A 748 -1.36 -22.25 -1.41
C TYR A 748 -2.70 -22.35 -0.69
N MET A 749 -3.79 -21.86 -1.31
CA MET A 749 -5.15 -21.99 -0.81
C MET A 749 -5.55 -23.47 -0.68
N TYR A 750 -5.30 -24.28 -1.70
CA TYR A 750 -5.55 -25.73 -1.66
C TYR A 750 -4.71 -26.44 -0.60
N TYR A 751 -3.44 -26.05 -0.43
CA TYR A 751 -2.55 -26.66 0.53
C TYR A 751 -2.91 -26.36 1.98
N THR A 752 -3.35 -25.13 2.27
CA THR A 752 -3.62 -24.69 3.65
C THR A 752 -5.03 -25.01 4.15
N THR A 753 -5.93 -25.38 3.25
CA THR A 753 -7.33 -25.70 3.58
C THR A 753 -7.70 -27.07 3.02
N ASN A 754 -8.70 -27.71 3.62
CA ASN A 754 -9.21 -28.96 3.06
C ASN A 754 -9.91 -28.69 1.72
N LEU A 755 -9.55 -29.42 0.66
CA LEU A 755 -10.09 -29.26 -0.69
C LEU A 755 -11.63 -29.21 -0.73
N ASN A 756 -12.27 -30.09 0.03
CA ASN A 756 -13.74 -30.21 0.06
C ASN A 756 -14.43 -28.96 0.65
N ASP A 757 -13.73 -28.22 1.53
CA ASP A 757 -14.29 -27.04 2.20
C ASP A 757 -13.89 -25.74 1.47
N THR A 758 -12.91 -25.81 0.56
CA THR A 758 -12.34 -24.67 -0.13
C THR A 758 -13.03 -24.38 -1.46
N ILE A 759 -13.40 -25.43 -2.20
CA ILE A 759 -14.01 -25.30 -3.54
C ILE A 759 -15.53 -25.22 -3.42
N VAL A 760 -16.08 -24.15 -3.95
CA VAL A 760 -17.52 -23.97 -4.15
C VAL A 760 -17.78 -24.00 -5.65
N LYS A 761 -18.52 -25.00 -6.11
CA LYS A 761 -18.93 -25.05 -7.51
C LYS A 761 -19.99 -23.98 -7.77
N GLY A 762 -19.85 -23.24 -8.83
CA GLY A 762 -20.82 -22.24 -9.25
C GLY A 762 -22.17 -22.87 -9.61
N ASN A 763 -23.23 -22.20 -9.21
CA ASN A 763 -24.60 -22.67 -9.40
C ASN A 763 -25.26 -22.07 -10.65
N ILE A 764 -24.64 -21.06 -11.25
CA ILE A 764 -25.20 -20.32 -12.37
C ILE A 764 -24.74 -20.92 -13.68
N SER A 765 -25.71 -21.29 -14.53
CA SER A 765 -25.47 -21.84 -15.86
C SER A 765 -26.32 -21.11 -16.90
N SER A 766 -25.90 -21.14 -18.15
CA SER A 766 -26.62 -20.56 -19.29
C SER A 766 -26.67 -21.52 -20.46
N VAL A 767 -27.78 -21.55 -21.16
CA VAL A 767 -27.91 -22.31 -22.41
C VAL A 767 -27.06 -21.72 -23.54
N PHE A 768 -26.68 -20.43 -23.41
CA PHE A 768 -25.81 -19.75 -24.38
C PHE A 768 -24.32 -19.99 -24.17
N ASP A 769 -23.93 -20.73 -23.14
CA ASP A 769 -22.55 -21.10 -22.85
C ASP A 769 -21.87 -21.81 -24.04
N LEU A 770 -22.64 -22.52 -24.89
CA LEU A 770 -22.13 -23.11 -26.12
C LEU A 770 -21.61 -22.09 -27.15
N LEU A 771 -21.94 -20.80 -27.01
CA LEU A 771 -21.42 -19.72 -27.86
C LEU A 771 -19.99 -19.31 -27.55
N TYR A 772 -19.45 -19.72 -26.41
CA TYR A 772 -18.11 -19.35 -26.00
C TYR A 772 -17.02 -20.23 -26.64
N LYS A 773 -15.81 -19.68 -26.80
CA LYS A 773 -14.67 -20.30 -27.49
C LYS A 773 -14.28 -21.68 -26.96
N GLU A 774 -14.40 -21.88 -25.67
CA GLU A 774 -14.03 -23.10 -24.97
C GLU A 774 -14.87 -24.29 -25.37
N TYR A 775 -16.10 -24.07 -25.80
CA TYR A 775 -17.04 -25.08 -26.26
C TYR A 775 -17.10 -25.21 -27.79
N ASN A 776 -16.16 -24.64 -28.50
CA ASN A 776 -16.21 -24.53 -29.96
C ASN A 776 -16.40 -25.88 -30.68
N ARG A 777 -15.79 -26.96 -30.17
CA ARG A 777 -15.95 -28.31 -30.75
C ARG A 777 -17.38 -28.85 -30.57
N VAL A 778 -17.91 -28.70 -29.37
CA VAL A 778 -19.28 -29.09 -29.05
C VAL A 778 -20.27 -28.24 -29.85
N PHE A 779 -20.03 -26.95 -29.95
CA PHE A 779 -20.83 -26.01 -30.72
C PHE A 779 -20.82 -26.29 -32.22
N ILE A 780 -19.68 -26.60 -32.86
CA ILE A 780 -19.58 -26.99 -34.26
C ILE A 780 -20.35 -28.30 -34.51
N SER A 781 -20.21 -29.27 -33.59
CA SER A 781 -21.01 -30.52 -33.67
C SER A 781 -22.52 -30.25 -33.58
N PHE A 782 -22.92 -29.37 -32.63
CA PHE A 782 -24.30 -28.93 -32.46
C PHE A 782 -24.84 -28.23 -33.70
N LEU A 783 -24.13 -27.28 -34.30
CA LEU A 783 -24.51 -26.57 -35.51
C LEU A 783 -24.59 -27.52 -36.72
N SER A 784 -23.63 -28.49 -36.82
CA SER A 784 -23.64 -29.44 -37.95
C SER A 784 -24.82 -30.40 -37.93
N SER A 785 -25.28 -30.78 -36.74
CA SER A 785 -26.50 -31.62 -36.58
C SER A 785 -27.82 -30.84 -36.75
N ASN A 786 -27.78 -29.51 -36.83
CA ASN A 786 -28.93 -28.61 -36.91
C ASN A 786 -28.94 -27.69 -38.13
N LYS A 787 -28.30 -28.07 -39.22
CA LYS A 787 -28.14 -27.30 -40.47
C LYS A 787 -29.45 -26.80 -41.12
N ASN A 788 -30.58 -27.40 -40.79
CA ASN A 788 -31.90 -27.05 -41.36
C ASN A 788 -32.64 -25.95 -40.58
N ILE A 789 -32.07 -25.45 -39.45
CA ILE A 789 -32.65 -24.41 -38.63
C ILE A 789 -31.93 -23.09 -38.98
N GLY A 790 -32.60 -22.22 -39.73
CA GLY A 790 -32.05 -20.87 -40.03
C GLY A 790 -31.98 -19.96 -38.81
N GLY A 791 -31.25 -18.84 -38.91
CA GLY A 791 -31.09 -17.84 -37.84
C GLY A 791 -29.71 -17.79 -37.21
N SER A 792 -29.52 -16.92 -36.22
CA SER A 792 -28.26 -16.82 -35.46
C SER A 792 -28.01 -18.08 -34.60
N ALA A 793 -26.78 -18.31 -34.20
CA ALA A 793 -26.42 -19.42 -33.33
C ALA A 793 -27.20 -19.41 -32.01
N ALA A 794 -27.44 -18.26 -31.44
CA ALA A 794 -28.23 -18.07 -30.20
C ALA A 794 -29.71 -18.44 -30.44
N GLU A 795 -30.29 -18.04 -31.58
CA GLU A 795 -31.66 -18.41 -31.93
C GLU A 795 -31.82 -19.92 -32.19
N ILE A 796 -30.81 -20.59 -32.75
CA ILE A 796 -30.82 -22.04 -32.94
C ILE A 796 -30.84 -22.77 -31.59
N ILE A 797 -30.01 -22.34 -30.65
CA ILE A 797 -29.99 -22.88 -29.29
C ILE A 797 -31.34 -22.67 -28.59
N MET A 798 -31.89 -21.46 -28.68
CA MET A 798 -33.19 -21.12 -28.08
C MET A 798 -34.35 -21.92 -28.72
N HIS A 799 -34.34 -22.07 -30.00
CA HIS A 799 -35.33 -22.88 -30.73
C HIS A 799 -35.35 -24.31 -30.18
N LYS A 800 -34.21 -24.93 -29.96
CA LYS A 800 -34.16 -26.29 -29.42
C LYS A 800 -34.58 -26.35 -27.96
N LEU A 801 -34.17 -25.38 -27.15
CA LEU A 801 -34.59 -25.29 -25.77
C LEU A 801 -36.13 -25.26 -25.67
N LEU A 802 -36.76 -24.41 -26.45
CA LEU A 802 -38.24 -24.29 -26.47
C LEU A 802 -38.90 -25.55 -27.00
N ASN A 803 -38.48 -26.05 -28.19
CA ASN A 803 -39.15 -27.10 -28.94
C ASN A 803 -38.87 -28.52 -28.44
N GLU A 804 -37.70 -28.80 -27.84
CA GLU A 804 -37.31 -30.14 -27.41
C GLU A 804 -37.34 -30.30 -25.87
N LYS A 805 -37.23 -29.21 -25.09
CA LYS A 805 -37.12 -29.31 -23.65
C LYS A 805 -38.29 -28.66 -22.88
N ILE A 806 -38.65 -27.41 -23.20
CA ILE A 806 -39.66 -26.69 -22.40
C ILE A 806 -41.09 -27.11 -22.77
N LEU A 807 -41.47 -26.92 -24.02
CA LEU A 807 -42.89 -27.14 -24.46
C LEU A 807 -43.31 -28.60 -24.36
N PRO A 808 -42.49 -29.64 -24.75
CA PRO A 808 -42.90 -31.02 -24.67
C PRO A 808 -42.93 -31.62 -23.26
N ASN A 809 -42.11 -31.13 -22.35
CA ASN A 809 -41.89 -31.75 -21.05
C ASN A 809 -42.91 -31.32 -19.99
N ASN A 810 -43.74 -30.30 -20.29
CA ASN A 810 -44.76 -29.85 -19.34
C ASN A 810 -46.17 -30.03 -19.97
N PRO A 811 -47.03 -30.91 -19.43
CA PRO A 811 -48.39 -31.11 -19.95
C PRO A 811 -49.25 -29.84 -19.98
N LEU A 812 -48.98 -28.86 -19.13
CA LEU A 812 -49.69 -27.58 -19.11
C LEU A 812 -49.46 -26.75 -20.37
N TYR A 813 -48.34 -26.99 -21.07
CA TYR A 813 -48.00 -26.30 -22.33
C TYR A 813 -48.45 -27.05 -23.58
N SER A 814 -49.23 -28.11 -23.43
CA SER A 814 -49.72 -28.95 -24.55
C SER A 814 -50.52 -28.17 -25.61
N SER A 815 -51.13 -27.05 -25.25
CA SER A 815 -51.83 -26.14 -26.14
C SER A 815 -50.97 -25.03 -26.72
N ILE A 816 -49.72 -24.91 -26.29
CA ILE A 816 -48.80 -23.87 -26.73
C ILE A 816 -47.95 -24.40 -27.88
N ASP A 817 -47.70 -23.54 -28.84
CA ASP A 817 -46.77 -23.76 -29.94
C ASP A 817 -45.97 -22.50 -30.21
N MET A 818 -44.90 -22.57 -31.00
CA MET A 818 -44.06 -21.42 -31.28
C MET A 818 -43.91 -21.17 -32.78
N VAL A 819 -43.73 -19.92 -33.15
CA VAL A 819 -43.31 -19.48 -34.47
C VAL A 819 -42.11 -18.56 -34.35
N ARG A 820 -41.12 -18.71 -35.25
CA ARG A 820 -39.90 -17.91 -35.29
C ARG A 820 -40.08 -16.75 -36.27
N GLU A 821 -39.29 -15.70 -36.02
CA GLU A 821 -39.22 -14.50 -36.89
C GLU A 821 -40.60 -13.94 -37.29
N TYR A 822 -41.51 -13.87 -36.28
CA TYR A 822 -42.86 -13.40 -36.56
C TYR A 822 -42.92 -11.89 -36.77
N ARG A 823 -43.57 -11.47 -37.84
CA ARG A 823 -43.61 -10.04 -38.23
C ARG A 823 -44.48 -9.25 -37.24
N LEU A 824 -43.97 -8.14 -36.73
CA LEU A 824 -44.66 -7.25 -35.81
C LEU A 824 -45.94 -6.69 -36.42
N ARG A 825 -45.89 -6.42 -37.73
CA ARG A 825 -47.05 -5.99 -38.53
C ARG A 825 -48.26 -6.95 -38.46
N ASP A 826 -47.99 -8.25 -38.38
CA ASP A 826 -49.09 -9.26 -38.40
C ASP A 826 -49.71 -9.43 -37.02
N LEU A 827 -49.08 -8.93 -35.95
CA LEU A 827 -49.63 -8.85 -34.58
C LEU A 827 -50.48 -7.60 -34.36
N VAL A 828 -50.13 -6.49 -34.98
CA VAL A 828 -50.76 -5.19 -34.73
C VAL A 828 -51.95 -5.00 -35.68
N ARG A 829 -53.17 -5.18 -35.17
CA ARG A 829 -54.40 -5.01 -35.95
C ARG A 829 -54.79 -3.55 -36.20
N ASN A 830 -54.47 -2.65 -35.30
CA ASN A 830 -54.79 -1.23 -35.41
C ASN A 830 -53.55 -0.36 -35.30
N LEU A 831 -53.09 0.19 -36.41
CA LEU A 831 -51.93 1.09 -36.47
C LEU A 831 -52.22 2.51 -35.97
N GLN A 832 -53.50 2.89 -35.82
CA GLN A 832 -53.88 4.21 -35.35
C GLN A 832 -53.60 4.40 -33.83
N LEU A 833 -53.24 3.33 -33.15
CA LEU A 833 -52.83 3.37 -31.73
C LEU A 833 -51.41 3.92 -31.50
N PHE A 834 -50.67 4.14 -32.61
CA PHE A 834 -49.24 4.45 -32.56
C PHE A 834 -48.97 5.75 -33.35
N GLU A 835 -47.95 6.50 -32.89
CA GLU A 835 -47.40 7.67 -33.60
C GLU A 835 -46.84 7.24 -34.96
N ASP A 836 -46.78 8.18 -35.91
CA ASP A 836 -46.39 7.92 -37.32
C ASP A 836 -45.02 7.23 -37.45
N ASP A 837 -44.06 7.58 -36.65
CA ASP A 837 -42.71 6.98 -36.66
C ASP A 837 -42.71 5.50 -36.19
N VAL A 838 -43.51 5.19 -35.16
CA VAL A 838 -43.71 3.84 -34.63
C VAL A 838 -44.56 3.02 -35.61
N ALA A 839 -45.62 3.61 -36.20
CA ALA A 839 -46.46 2.97 -37.24
C ALA A 839 -45.61 2.61 -38.46
N GLN A 840 -44.67 3.48 -38.84
CA GLN A 840 -43.74 3.20 -39.92
C GLN A 840 -42.74 2.11 -39.57
N PHE A 841 -42.26 2.04 -38.32
CA PHE A 841 -41.41 0.98 -37.82
C PHE A 841 -42.13 -0.39 -37.87
N ILE A 842 -43.42 -0.47 -37.48
CA ILE A 842 -44.22 -1.69 -37.56
C ILE A 842 -44.35 -2.15 -39.00
N ARG A 843 -44.56 -1.22 -39.96
CA ARG A 843 -44.69 -1.51 -41.41
C ARG A 843 -43.36 -2.01 -42.00
N ARG A 844 -42.19 -1.59 -41.49
CA ARG A 844 -40.87 -1.98 -41.94
C ARG A 844 -40.52 -3.31 -41.36
N ASN A 845 -40.78 -4.41 -41.95
CA ASN A 845 -40.30 -5.79 -41.72
C ASN A 845 -39.65 -6.10 -40.35
N SER A 846 -40.13 -5.46 -39.27
CA SER A 846 -39.70 -5.72 -37.87
C SER A 846 -40.26 -7.07 -37.44
N ARG A 847 -39.42 -7.90 -36.85
CA ARG A 847 -39.78 -9.27 -36.41
C ARG A 847 -39.46 -9.47 -34.93
N ILE A 848 -40.21 -10.44 -34.36
CA ILE A 848 -39.98 -11.03 -33.04
C ILE A 848 -39.24 -12.36 -33.27
N ASP A 849 -38.17 -12.63 -32.48
CA ASP A 849 -37.39 -13.85 -32.67
C ASP A 849 -38.22 -15.10 -32.42
N PHE A 850 -39.02 -15.15 -31.35
CA PHE A 850 -39.94 -16.24 -31.06
C PHE A 850 -41.25 -15.68 -30.50
N LEU A 851 -42.35 -16.17 -31.07
CA LEU A 851 -43.70 -15.91 -30.59
C LEU A 851 -44.33 -17.23 -30.12
N LEU A 852 -44.61 -17.33 -28.81
CA LEU A 852 -45.41 -18.43 -28.26
C LEU A 852 -46.88 -18.08 -28.35
N TYR A 853 -47.67 -18.98 -28.84
CA TYR A 853 -49.10 -18.79 -29.06
C TYR A 853 -49.90 -20.05 -28.75
N ASN A 854 -51.17 -19.87 -28.36
CA ASN A 854 -52.06 -20.99 -28.19
C ASN A 854 -52.47 -21.55 -29.55
N LYS A 855 -52.14 -22.82 -29.81
CA LYS A 855 -52.40 -23.46 -31.12
C LYS A 855 -53.87 -23.69 -31.43
N ILE A 856 -54.78 -23.60 -30.44
CA ILE A 856 -56.22 -23.84 -30.60
C ILE A 856 -56.91 -22.62 -31.17
N ASP A 857 -56.69 -21.44 -30.55
CA ASP A 857 -57.34 -20.17 -30.89
C ASP A 857 -56.42 -19.15 -31.57
N LYS A 858 -55.14 -19.50 -31.70
CA LYS A 858 -54.08 -18.66 -32.28
C LYS A 858 -53.79 -17.38 -31.51
N THR A 859 -54.21 -17.31 -30.23
CA THR A 859 -53.92 -16.15 -29.36
C THR A 859 -52.42 -16.10 -29.03
N PRO A 860 -51.72 -14.95 -29.25
CA PRO A 860 -50.35 -14.75 -28.78
C PRO A 860 -50.30 -14.82 -27.27
N VAL A 861 -49.27 -15.48 -26.71
CA VAL A 861 -49.13 -15.69 -25.26
C VAL A 861 -47.87 -14.97 -24.73
N LEU A 862 -46.71 -15.19 -25.38
CA LEU A 862 -45.45 -14.61 -24.94
C LEU A 862 -44.55 -14.35 -26.15
N ALA A 863 -43.98 -13.17 -26.21
CA ALA A 863 -42.88 -12.83 -27.14
C ALA A 863 -41.51 -13.04 -26.46
N ILE A 864 -40.57 -13.65 -27.18
CA ILE A 864 -39.19 -13.84 -26.68
C ILE A 864 -38.21 -13.23 -27.70
N GLU A 865 -37.31 -12.39 -27.22
CA GLU A 865 -36.20 -11.82 -27.98
C GLU A 865 -34.87 -12.36 -27.40
N VAL A 866 -33.91 -12.66 -28.28
CA VAL A 866 -32.58 -13.14 -27.94
C VAL A 866 -31.54 -12.08 -28.27
N ASP A 867 -31.15 -11.35 -27.27
CA ASP A 867 -30.27 -10.18 -27.38
C ASP A 867 -28.79 -10.57 -27.39
N GLY A 868 -28.11 -10.45 -28.53
CA GLY A 868 -26.68 -10.69 -28.67
C GLY A 868 -25.84 -9.45 -28.34
N VAL A 869 -24.76 -9.64 -27.59
CA VAL A 869 -23.87 -8.54 -27.07
C VAL A 869 -23.31 -7.62 -28.16
N SER A 870 -23.06 -8.11 -29.35
CA SER A 870 -22.48 -7.32 -30.43
C SER A 870 -23.44 -6.29 -31.05
N PHE A 871 -24.72 -6.34 -30.75
CA PHE A 871 -25.75 -5.47 -31.37
C PHE A 871 -26.14 -4.27 -30.50
N HIS A 872 -25.90 -4.28 -29.18
CA HIS A 872 -26.34 -3.20 -28.27
C HIS A 872 -25.45 -1.95 -28.26
N SER A 873 -24.34 -1.93 -28.96
CA SER A 873 -23.45 -0.77 -29.04
C SER A 873 -23.89 0.32 -30.04
N ASN A 874 -24.97 0.10 -30.79
CA ASN A 874 -25.45 1.02 -31.81
C ASN A 874 -26.75 1.72 -31.34
N GLU A 875 -26.74 3.05 -31.22
CA GLU A 875 -27.92 3.88 -30.86
C GLU A 875 -29.16 3.57 -31.68
N LEU A 876 -28.99 3.29 -32.98
CA LEU A 876 -30.08 2.89 -33.88
C LEU A 876 -30.74 1.58 -33.47
N GLN A 877 -30.02 0.65 -32.93
CA GLN A 877 -30.57 -0.62 -32.47
C GLN A 877 -31.34 -0.44 -31.17
N GLN A 878 -30.77 0.31 -30.21
CA GLN A 878 -31.47 0.65 -28.95
C GLN A 878 -32.80 1.37 -29.21
N GLU A 879 -32.85 2.24 -30.20
CA GLU A 879 -34.10 2.92 -30.58
C GLU A 879 -35.13 1.92 -31.15
N ARG A 880 -34.69 0.96 -32.00
CA ARG A 880 -35.57 -0.10 -32.51
C ARG A 880 -36.11 -1.00 -31.42
N ASP A 881 -35.26 -1.35 -30.44
CA ASP A 881 -35.64 -2.18 -29.31
C ASP A 881 -36.67 -1.47 -28.43
N ARG A 882 -36.47 -0.19 -28.12
CA ARG A 882 -37.47 0.64 -27.39
C ARG A 882 -38.81 0.71 -28.14
N LYS A 883 -38.79 0.90 -29.47
CA LYS A 883 -40.03 0.91 -30.27
C LYS A 883 -40.72 -0.43 -30.23
N LYS A 884 -39.98 -1.57 -30.31
CA LYS A 884 -40.52 -2.91 -30.21
C LYS A 884 -41.16 -3.16 -28.84
N ASP A 885 -40.48 -2.81 -27.76
CA ASP A 885 -41.00 -2.94 -26.40
C ASP A 885 -42.29 -2.12 -26.20
N TYR A 886 -42.26 -0.87 -26.66
CA TYR A 886 -43.46 -0.02 -26.62
C TYR A 886 -44.65 -0.59 -27.36
N VAL A 887 -44.44 -1.15 -28.55
CA VAL A 887 -45.48 -1.77 -29.35
C VAL A 887 -46.08 -2.99 -28.64
N LEU A 888 -45.25 -3.92 -28.19
CA LEU A 888 -45.71 -5.15 -27.51
C LEU A 888 -46.46 -4.83 -26.22
N LYS A 889 -45.95 -3.87 -25.44
CA LYS A 889 -46.65 -3.39 -24.25
C LYS A 889 -48.03 -2.77 -24.55
N THR A 890 -48.12 -1.97 -25.61
CA THR A 890 -49.39 -1.32 -26.04
C THR A 890 -50.46 -2.32 -26.49
N ILE A 891 -50.05 -3.41 -27.13
CA ILE A 891 -50.98 -4.50 -27.51
C ILE A 891 -51.23 -5.50 -26.40
N GLY A 892 -50.62 -5.32 -25.23
CA GLY A 892 -50.79 -6.21 -24.06
C GLY A 892 -50.11 -7.58 -24.19
N LEU A 893 -49.09 -7.72 -25.07
CA LEU A 893 -48.36 -8.99 -25.20
C LEU A 893 -47.09 -8.95 -24.33
N PRO A 894 -46.95 -9.84 -23.34
CA PRO A 894 -45.73 -9.96 -22.56
C PRO A 894 -44.50 -10.21 -23.42
N LEU A 895 -43.40 -9.57 -23.05
CA LEU A 895 -42.11 -9.71 -23.71
C LEU A 895 -41.03 -10.17 -22.71
N LEU A 896 -40.35 -11.27 -23.06
CA LEU A 896 -39.17 -11.76 -22.36
C LEU A 896 -37.93 -11.51 -23.21
N ARG A 897 -36.99 -10.72 -22.70
CA ARG A 897 -35.66 -10.52 -23.29
C ARG A 897 -34.64 -11.41 -22.63
N LEU A 898 -33.88 -12.15 -23.44
CA LEU A 898 -32.84 -13.08 -23.00
C LEU A 898 -31.49 -12.66 -23.61
N SER A 899 -30.64 -12.12 -22.78
CA SER A 899 -29.27 -11.79 -23.19
C SER A 899 -28.44 -13.05 -23.35
N THR A 900 -27.58 -13.10 -24.36
CA THR A 900 -26.63 -14.21 -24.57
C THR A 900 -25.55 -14.25 -23.48
N GLU A 901 -25.47 -13.26 -22.60
CA GLU A 901 -24.65 -13.22 -21.37
C GLU A 901 -25.47 -13.48 -20.12
N GLY A 902 -26.78 -13.74 -20.23
CA GLY A 902 -27.66 -14.05 -19.14
C GLY A 902 -27.44 -15.44 -18.53
N HIS A 903 -28.36 -15.82 -17.64
CA HIS A 903 -28.37 -17.13 -16.99
C HIS A 903 -29.78 -17.59 -16.64
N ASN A 904 -29.94 -18.89 -16.35
CA ASN A 904 -31.19 -19.51 -15.92
C ASN A 904 -32.34 -19.28 -16.92
N GLU A 905 -32.03 -19.26 -18.24
CA GLU A 905 -32.97 -18.94 -19.31
C GLU A 905 -34.17 -19.88 -19.29
N GLU A 906 -33.98 -21.18 -19.04
CA GLU A 906 -35.04 -22.16 -18.97
C GLU A 906 -36.08 -21.81 -17.90
N GLN A 907 -35.60 -21.51 -16.68
CA GLN A 907 -36.48 -21.14 -15.56
C GLN A 907 -37.20 -19.82 -15.84
N ARG A 908 -36.49 -18.81 -16.37
CA ARG A 908 -37.07 -17.52 -16.73
C ARG A 908 -38.17 -17.62 -17.76
N ILE A 909 -37.98 -18.52 -18.76
CA ILE A 909 -39.01 -18.78 -19.77
C ILE A 909 -40.25 -19.45 -19.12
N ILE A 910 -40.03 -20.46 -18.28
CA ILE A 910 -41.11 -21.16 -17.56
C ILE A 910 -41.89 -20.18 -16.69
N GLU A 911 -41.24 -19.35 -15.91
CA GLU A 911 -41.88 -18.35 -15.06
C GLU A 911 -42.69 -17.34 -15.90
N SER A 912 -42.08 -16.75 -16.93
CA SER A 912 -42.75 -15.78 -17.80
C SER A 912 -43.93 -16.41 -18.56
N LEU A 913 -43.81 -17.67 -18.97
CA LEU A 913 -44.91 -18.40 -19.65
C LEU A 913 -46.03 -18.71 -18.68
N ASN A 914 -45.73 -19.16 -17.45
CA ASN A 914 -46.75 -19.39 -16.42
C ASN A 914 -47.48 -18.09 -16.06
N GLU A 915 -46.78 -16.97 -15.92
CA GLU A 915 -47.37 -15.67 -15.65
C GLU A 915 -48.31 -15.25 -16.80
N ALA A 916 -47.83 -15.36 -18.06
CA ALA A 916 -48.60 -15.04 -19.25
C ALA A 916 -49.86 -15.92 -19.41
N MET A 917 -49.83 -17.16 -18.96
CA MET A 917 -50.94 -18.09 -18.97
C MET A 917 -51.86 -17.99 -17.73
N GLY A 918 -51.51 -17.14 -16.75
CA GLY A 918 -52.24 -16.99 -15.49
C GLY A 918 -52.13 -18.22 -14.56
N LEU A 919 -51.13 -19.05 -14.73
CA LEU A 919 -50.85 -20.21 -13.89
C LEU A 919 -50.15 -19.71 -12.62
N LYS A 920 -50.70 -19.98 -11.45
CA LYS A 920 -50.02 -19.69 -10.17
C LYS A 920 -48.80 -20.61 -9.99
N ASN A 921 -47.67 -20.05 -9.65
CA ASN A 921 -46.50 -20.81 -9.24
C ASN A 921 -46.76 -21.67 -8.02
#